data_290adda155912f1aaa4ff8dfac44726c
#
_entry.id   290adda155912f1aaa4ff8dfac44726c
#
_cell.length_a   1.000
_cell.length_b   1.000
_cell.length_c   1.000
_cell.angle_alpha   90.00
_cell.angle_beta   90.00
_cell.angle_gamma   90.00
#
_symmetry.space_group_name_H-M   'P 1'
#
loop_
_entity.id
_entity.type
_entity.pdbx_description
1 polymer ?
#
loop_
_entity_poly.entity_id
_entity_poly.type
_entity_poly.pdbx_seq_one_letter_code
_entity_poly.pdbx_strand_id
1 'polypeptide(L)'
;LADNNNFLAIFPQGTVHPTKGGTHWNIGAFTSGSSVNDLGFIQYIIDWLKDTYDFNHDRIYAAAAELSRAGLNITAVVDARTSVEAEVREPAENAGIKVLTGHMPFNSSGGKRLKNITLNAVDSDATMQINCDTLAISGGYAPAVHLACHAKLPLRYEDDLAAFVPGTRDDSTPIGAAAGDFDLTHTLNQIAQPSRNGNDVISFSSSLGPRINPLGDKRNQWVDWVHDVTLSDLELAVRENLTSVEHLKRYTTNGMAIDQGKTSNLNALTHLAAITSREVAEVGTTTYRPPYTPVTMGALVGGRSGQFFMPVQRLPMHAQHASLDAVFEDYGSWKRPAYYRNGTEEQSINDEVRAVRNGVGLFDQSPLGKLDVRGPDAAEFLHRIYLNNVLNLKPGAGRYGLMLNENGIIIDDGIFARISETHFVVSTTSGGASRIYNMMEEWLQCEWVDLNVTVTNSTTAWANVTIAGPKARDLVSKFDTDIDLSREAFPHQSIRTGSLEGIPVRILRASFSGELCYEVNVPTGYGAALWDAAMNHGDAFGVKPYGVESVMTMRVEKGFMHIGSDTDGTTVPGDVGWGHIAERKAAQFIGKRSLFRPHSTADDRHQFIGLEPVDGDTPLHAGGHLTSRNGKASEGYLTSAAYSPSLDRYIALGLLRRGRDRMDEIIDIYDQGARRAARVVDPVHYDKEGVQLNV
;
A
#
# COMPACT_ATOMS: atom_id res chain seq x y z
N LEU A 1 -1.65 -25.14 -5.94
CA LEU A 1 -2.16 -24.47 -7.16
C LEU A 1 -3.02 -25.45 -7.97
N ALA A 2 -3.99 -26.06 -7.32
CA ALA A 2 -5.08 -26.79 -7.96
C ALA A 2 -6.34 -25.95 -7.76
N ASP A 3 -6.32 -24.74 -8.24
CA ASP A 3 -7.45 -23.85 -8.06
C ASP A 3 -8.27 -23.79 -9.33
N ASN A 4 -9.52 -24.17 -9.13
CA ASN A 4 -10.71 -23.81 -9.88
C ASN A 4 -10.93 -24.37 -11.30
N ASN A 5 -10.03 -25.19 -11.85
CA ASN A 5 -10.26 -25.80 -13.17
C ASN A 5 -9.84 -27.28 -13.28
N ASN A 6 -10.03 -28.09 -12.25
CA ASN A 6 -9.75 -29.54 -12.28
C ASN A 6 -8.39 -29.99 -12.81
N PHE A 7 -7.33 -29.16 -12.65
CA PHE A 7 -5.96 -29.55 -12.97
C PHE A 7 -5.21 -29.96 -11.71
N LEU A 8 -4.70 -31.17 -11.67
CA LEU A 8 -3.63 -31.53 -10.76
C LEU A 8 -2.32 -31.04 -11.37
N ALA A 9 -1.83 -29.88 -10.93
CA ALA A 9 -0.48 -29.44 -11.30
C ALA A 9 0.51 -30.05 -10.32
N ILE A 10 1.31 -31.01 -10.78
CA ILE A 10 2.45 -31.53 -10.04
C ILE A 10 3.64 -30.69 -10.46
N PHE A 11 4.19 -29.91 -9.52
CA PHE A 11 5.47 -29.21 -9.67
C PHE A 11 6.53 -29.98 -8.86
N PRO A 12 7.19 -30.99 -9.44
CA PRO A 12 8.26 -31.66 -8.74
C PRO A 12 9.39 -30.64 -8.53
N GLN A 13 9.85 -30.53 -7.29
CA GLN A 13 11.00 -29.71 -6.98
C GLN A 13 12.27 -30.44 -7.42
N GLY A 14 13.12 -29.82 -8.22
CA GLY A 14 14.41 -30.37 -8.59
C GLY A 14 15.29 -30.67 -7.36
N THR A 15 16.20 -31.60 -7.49
CA THR A 15 17.11 -32.01 -6.42
C THR A 15 18.14 -30.94 -6.09
N VAL A 16 18.62 -30.89 -4.85
CA VAL A 16 19.66 -29.96 -4.42
C VAL A 16 20.99 -30.34 -5.10
N HIS A 17 21.63 -29.39 -5.79
CA HIS A 17 22.92 -29.62 -6.42
C HIS A 17 24.00 -29.84 -5.36
N PRO A 18 24.78 -30.92 -5.43
CA PRO A 18 25.72 -31.31 -4.37
C PRO A 18 26.75 -30.22 -4.02
N THR A 19 27.13 -29.39 -4.98
CA THR A 19 28.20 -28.38 -4.81
C THR A 19 27.70 -26.93 -4.84
N LYS A 20 26.50 -26.67 -5.38
CA LYS A 20 25.97 -25.30 -5.55
C LYS A 20 24.81 -24.95 -4.62
N GLY A 21 24.27 -25.92 -3.87
CA GLY A 21 23.25 -25.70 -2.86
C GLY A 21 21.85 -25.32 -3.36
N GLY A 22 21.65 -25.06 -4.65
CA GLY A 22 20.35 -24.74 -5.25
C GLY A 22 19.64 -25.98 -5.78
N THR A 23 18.32 -25.94 -5.91
CA THR A 23 17.54 -26.96 -6.59
C THR A 23 17.74 -26.89 -8.11
N HIS A 24 17.83 -28.04 -8.76
CA HIS A 24 18.01 -28.15 -10.22
C HIS A 24 17.41 -29.45 -10.74
N TRP A 25 17.19 -29.52 -12.04
CA TRP A 25 16.79 -30.72 -12.77
C TRP A 25 18.01 -31.36 -13.45
N ASN A 26 18.13 -32.66 -13.33
CA ASN A 26 19.17 -33.38 -14.05
C ASN A 26 18.70 -33.66 -15.48
N ILE A 27 19.00 -32.74 -16.41
CA ILE A 27 18.66 -32.82 -17.83
C ILE A 27 19.87 -33.21 -18.70
N GLY A 28 20.88 -33.84 -18.15
CA GLY A 28 22.06 -34.29 -18.87
C GLY A 28 23.22 -33.29 -18.86
N ALA A 29 23.64 -32.77 -20.00
CA ALA A 29 24.89 -32.02 -20.15
C ALA A 29 25.12 -30.82 -19.21
N PHE A 30 24.06 -30.27 -18.60
CA PHE A 30 24.14 -29.09 -17.72
C PHE A 30 24.20 -29.42 -16.23
N THR A 31 24.03 -30.70 -15.84
CA THR A 31 23.93 -31.12 -14.45
C THR A 31 24.93 -32.20 -14.07
N SER A 32 26.15 -32.10 -14.64
CA SER A 32 27.24 -33.03 -14.32
C SER A 32 27.50 -33.07 -12.81
N GLY A 33 27.48 -34.26 -12.24
CA GLY A 33 27.71 -34.50 -10.81
C GLY A 33 26.44 -34.83 -9.99
N SER A 34 25.25 -34.82 -10.60
CA SER A 34 24.03 -35.36 -9.96
C SER A 34 23.83 -36.83 -10.34
N SER A 35 23.57 -37.66 -9.32
CA SER A 35 23.21 -39.07 -9.52
C SER A 35 21.72 -39.32 -9.64
N VAL A 36 20.89 -38.25 -9.57
CA VAL A 36 19.44 -38.35 -9.61
C VAL A 36 18.95 -38.33 -11.06
N ASN A 37 18.05 -39.24 -11.37
CA ASN A 37 17.43 -39.35 -12.70
C ASN A 37 16.10 -38.60 -12.72
N ASP A 38 16.15 -37.28 -12.90
CA ASP A 38 14.96 -36.43 -12.94
C ASP A 38 14.08 -36.73 -14.18
N LEU A 39 14.67 -37.17 -15.32
CA LEU A 39 13.90 -37.60 -16.48
C LEU A 39 13.10 -38.86 -16.19
N GLY A 40 13.71 -39.81 -15.47
CA GLY A 40 12.99 -41.01 -15.04
C GLY A 40 11.86 -40.70 -14.05
N PHE A 41 12.05 -39.71 -13.20
CA PHE A 41 11.00 -39.25 -12.30
C PHE A 41 9.85 -38.54 -13.04
N ILE A 42 10.17 -37.72 -14.04
CA ILE A 42 9.15 -37.10 -14.90
C ILE A 42 8.38 -38.19 -15.67
N GLN A 43 9.06 -39.20 -16.20
CA GLN A 43 8.41 -40.33 -16.89
C GLN A 43 7.48 -41.09 -15.93
N TYR A 44 7.91 -41.36 -14.70
CA TYR A 44 7.07 -41.98 -13.70
C TYR A 44 5.81 -41.16 -13.39
N ILE A 45 5.93 -39.83 -13.26
CA ILE A 45 4.78 -38.94 -13.08
C ILE A 45 3.84 -39.02 -14.28
N ILE A 46 4.40 -39.01 -15.50
CA ILE A 46 3.60 -39.11 -16.72
C ILE A 46 2.84 -40.43 -16.77
N ASP A 47 3.47 -41.55 -16.45
CA ASP A 47 2.84 -42.86 -16.46
C ASP A 47 1.78 -42.96 -15.35
N TRP A 48 2.06 -42.43 -14.15
CA TRP A 48 1.07 -42.36 -13.07
C TRP A 48 -0.13 -41.46 -13.43
N LEU A 49 0.10 -40.35 -14.12
CA LEU A 49 -0.97 -39.48 -14.61
C LEU A 49 -1.86 -40.19 -15.65
N LYS A 50 -1.27 -40.98 -16.57
CA LYS A 50 -2.01 -41.78 -17.54
C LYS A 50 -2.93 -42.80 -16.87
N ASP A 51 -2.39 -43.48 -15.86
CA ASP A 51 -3.12 -44.52 -15.14
C ASP A 51 -4.19 -43.97 -14.18
N THR A 52 -4.00 -42.74 -13.73
CA THR A 52 -4.85 -42.12 -12.68
C THR A 52 -5.88 -41.16 -13.24
N TYR A 53 -5.56 -40.47 -14.34
CA TYR A 53 -6.40 -39.41 -14.90
C TYR A 53 -6.55 -39.53 -16.42
N ASP A 54 -7.77 -39.72 -16.86
CA ASP A 54 -8.16 -39.54 -18.26
C ASP A 54 -8.50 -38.06 -18.50
N PHE A 55 -7.72 -37.34 -19.28
CA PHE A 55 -7.86 -35.92 -19.57
C PHE A 55 -8.83 -35.68 -20.74
N ASN A 56 -10.03 -36.21 -20.68
CA ASN A 56 -11.05 -36.07 -21.72
C ASN A 56 -11.99 -34.88 -21.44
N HIS A 57 -12.51 -34.25 -22.52
CA HIS A 57 -13.51 -33.18 -22.49
C HIS A 57 -14.85 -33.54 -21.82
N ASP A 58 -15.09 -34.81 -21.59
CA ASP A 58 -16.35 -35.37 -21.10
C ASP A 58 -16.47 -35.44 -19.60
N ARG A 59 -15.51 -34.85 -18.87
CA ARG A 59 -15.40 -34.90 -17.38
C ARG A 59 -16.59 -34.34 -16.63
N ILE A 60 -17.42 -33.51 -17.26
CA ILE A 60 -18.60 -32.97 -16.59
C ILE A 60 -19.53 -34.09 -16.05
N TYR A 61 -19.61 -35.23 -16.75
CA TYR A 61 -20.38 -36.37 -16.33
C TYR A 61 -19.74 -37.14 -15.18
N ALA A 62 -18.44 -37.37 -15.28
CA ALA A 62 -17.68 -38.00 -14.21
C ALA A 62 -17.63 -37.11 -12.93
N ALA A 63 -17.39 -35.80 -13.09
CA ALA A 63 -17.40 -34.88 -11.96
C ALA A 63 -18.77 -34.80 -11.27
N ALA A 64 -19.86 -34.79 -12.04
CA ALA A 64 -21.19 -34.83 -11.47
C ALA A 64 -21.43 -36.13 -10.66
N ALA A 65 -21.00 -37.29 -11.20
CA ALA A 65 -21.08 -38.56 -10.47
C ALA A 65 -20.24 -38.59 -9.19
N GLU A 66 -19.04 -38.03 -9.23
CA GLU A 66 -18.16 -37.92 -8.03
C GLU A 66 -18.74 -37.01 -6.97
N LEU A 67 -19.23 -35.82 -7.35
CA LEU A 67 -19.91 -34.91 -6.45
C LEU A 67 -21.17 -35.52 -5.83
N SER A 68 -21.94 -36.29 -6.61
CA SER A 68 -23.07 -37.01 -6.09
C SER A 68 -22.68 -38.10 -5.07
N ARG A 69 -21.58 -38.84 -5.32
CA ARG A 69 -21.03 -39.81 -4.35
C ARG A 69 -20.53 -39.14 -3.11
N ALA A 70 -20.03 -37.89 -3.19
CA ALA A 70 -19.61 -37.06 -2.06
C ALA A 70 -20.80 -36.49 -1.26
N GLY A 71 -22.04 -36.78 -1.66
CA GLY A 71 -23.26 -36.39 -0.95
C GLY A 71 -23.89 -35.09 -1.40
N LEU A 72 -23.45 -34.52 -2.53
CA LEU A 72 -24.14 -33.36 -3.13
C LEU A 72 -25.32 -33.85 -3.95
N ASN A 73 -26.44 -33.10 -3.86
CA ASN A 73 -27.61 -33.38 -4.66
C ASN A 73 -27.47 -32.75 -6.06
N ILE A 74 -27.11 -33.55 -7.06
CA ILE A 74 -26.96 -33.09 -8.45
C ILE A 74 -28.29 -33.24 -9.16
N THR A 75 -28.95 -32.15 -9.49
CA THR A 75 -30.28 -32.13 -10.11
C THR A 75 -30.23 -32.57 -11.58
N ALA A 76 -29.25 -32.11 -12.35
CA ALA A 76 -29.06 -32.50 -13.73
C ALA A 76 -27.63 -32.14 -14.20
N VAL A 77 -27.16 -32.85 -15.22
CA VAL A 77 -26.08 -32.45 -16.13
C VAL A 77 -26.73 -31.93 -17.42
N VAL A 78 -26.34 -30.75 -17.85
CA VAL A 78 -26.83 -30.08 -19.04
C VAL A 78 -25.67 -29.93 -20.02
N ASP A 79 -25.82 -30.48 -21.22
CA ASP A 79 -24.81 -30.44 -22.27
C ASP A 79 -25.41 -29.81 -23.53
N ALA A 80 -24.72 -28.81 -24.07
CA ALA A 80 -25.17 -28.12 -25.28
C ALA A 80 -25.03 -28.98 -26.56
N ARG A 81 -24.21 -30.02 -26.51
CA ARG A 81 -24.11 -30.97 -27.62
C ARG A 81 -25.40 -31.74 -27.76
N THR A 82 -25.91 -31.87 -29.00
CA THR A 82 -27.15 -32.60 -29.29
C THR A 82 -26.97 -34.11 -29.27
N SER A 83 -25.73 -34.57 -29.51
CA SER A 83 -25.33 -35.98 -29.44
C SER A 83 -24.06 -36.12 -28.60
N VAL A 84 -24.12 -37.00 -27.63
CA VAL A 84 -22.99 -37.37 -26.77
C VAL A 84 -22.98 -38.91 -26.67
N GLU A 85 -21.83 -39.54 -26.80
CA GLU A 85 -21.66 -40.98 -26.74
C GLU A 85 -22.18 -41.56 -25.42
N ALA A 86 -22.74 -42.76 -25.47
CA ALA A 86 -23.34 -43.37 -24.29
C ALA A 86 -22.32 -43.63 -23.18
N GLU A 87 -21.11 -44.03 -23.54
CA GLU A 87 -20.00 -44.31 -22.61
C GLU A 87 -19.60 -43.06 -21.80
N VAL A 88 -19.69 -41.87 -22.40
CA VAL A 88 -19.41 -40.60 -21.77
C VAL A 88 -20.49 -40.20 -20.76
N ARG A 89 -21.75 -40.48 -21.04
CA ARG A 89 -22.88 -40.15 -20.16
C ARG A 89 -23.08 -41.14 -19.03
N GLU A 90 -22.62 -42.37 -19.22
CA GLU A 90 -22.78 -43.49 -18.30
C GLU A 90 -22.43 -43.20 -16.83
N PRO A 91 -21.34 -42.50 -16.51
CA PRO A 91 -21.02 -42.19 -15.11
C PRO A 91 -22.12 -41.41 -14.40
N ALA A 92 -22.70 -40.41 -15.03
CA ALA A 92 -23.79 -39.60 -14.47
C ALA A 92 -25.10 -40.35 -14.43
N GLU A 93 -25.43 -41.08 -15.50
CA GLU A 93 -26.64 -41.91 -15.59
C GLU A 93 -26.65 -43.03 -14.54
N ASN A 94 -25.50 -43.71 -14.35
CA ASN A 94 -25.33 -44.73 -13.31
C ASN A 94 -25.40 -44.16 -11.85
N ALA A 95 -25.10 -42.87 -11.71
CA ALA A 95 -25.29 -42.14 -10.43
C ALA A 95 -26.76 -41.67 -10.25
N GLY A 96 -27.66 -41.98 -11.19
CA GLY A 96 -29.06 -41.55 -11.12
C GLY A 96 -29.28 -40.06 -11.46
N ILE A 97 -28.32 -39.42 -12.08
CA ILE A 97 -28.38 -37.99 -12.40
C ILE A 97 -29.07 -37.81 -13.76
N LYS A 98 -30.00 -36.88 -13.85
CA LYS A 98 -30.69 -36.55 -15.10
C LYS A 98 -29.70 -35.91 -16.08
N VAL A 99 -29.55 -36.45 -17.27
CA VAL A 99 -28.75 -35.91 -18.38
C VAL A 99 -29.65 -35.25 -19.40
N LEU A 100 -29.32 -34.02 -19.78
CA LEU A 100 -30.05 -33.19 -20.77
C LEU A 100 -29.07 -32.74 -21.85
N THR A 101 -29.02 -33.44 -22.96
CA THR A 101 -28.24 -33.05 -24.15
C THR A 101 -29.02 -32.06 -25.02
N GLY A 102 -28.33 -31.28 -25.85
CA GLY A 102 -28.93 -30.27 -26.74
C GLY A 102 -29.60 -29.11 -26.01
N HIS A 103 -29.18 -28.82 -24.77
CA HIS A 103 -29.70 -27.72 -23.97
C HIS A 103 -28.59 -26.86 -23.40
N MET A 104 -28.87 -25.60 -23.18
CA MET A 104 -27.94 -24.66 -22.57
C MET A 104 -28.64 -23.72 -21.59
N PRO A 105 -27.95 -23.22 -20.57
CA PRO A 105 -28.49 -22.19 -19.67
C PRO A 105 -28.85 -20.94 -20.44
N PHE A 106 -30.08 -20.45 -20.23
CA PHE A 106 -30.62 -19.28 -20.92
C PHE A 106 -30.86 -18.12 -19.98
N ASN A 107 -31.44 -18.37 -18.80
CA ASN A 107 -31.75 -17.36 -17.82
C ASN A 107 -31.74 -17.96 -16.41
N SER A 108 -31.59 -17.13 -15.42
CA SER A 108 -31.61 -17.52 -14.01
C SER A 108 -32.54 -16.63 -13.20
N SER A 109 -33.10 -17.16 -12.12
CA SER A 109 -33.93 -16.38 -11.21
C SER A 109 -33.64 -16.70 -9.75
N GLY A 110 -33.94 -15.75 -8.84
CA GLY A 110 -33.81 -15.98 -7.40
C GLY A 110 -33.39 -14.77 -6.52
N GLY A 111 -32.99 -13.69 -7.07
CA GLY A 111 -32.54 -12.51 -6.29
C GLY A 111 -31.18 -12.74 -5.61
N LYS A 112 -31.11 -12.73 -4.28
CA LYS A 112 -29.84 -12.90 -3.53
C LYS A 112 -29.25 -14.33 -3.61
N ARG A 113 -30.05 -15.32 -4.00
CA ARG A 113 -29.63 -16.71 -4.19
C ARG A 113 -30.31 -17.25 -5.44
N LEU A 114 -29.59 -18.09 -6.18
CA LEU A 114 -30.17 -18.83 -7.30
C LEU A 114 -31.31 -19.70 -6.77
N LYS A 115 -32.43 -19.75 -7.50
CA LYS A 115 -33.57 -20.62 -7.21
C LYS A 115 -33.89 -21.55 -8.36
N ASN A 116 -33.71 -21.09 -9.59
CA ASN A 116 -33.89 -21.90 -10.76
C ASN A 116 -33.12 -21.34 -11.95
N ILE A 117 -32.93 -22.22 -12.94
CA ILE A 117 -32.34 -21.91 -14.24
C ILE A 117 -33.36 -22.29 -15.31
N THR A 118 -33.55 -21.41 -16.27
CA THR A 118 -34.25 -21.69 -17.50
C THR A 118 -33.21 -22.17 -18.52
N LEU A 119 -33.47 -23.33 -19.10
CA LEU A 119 -32.68 -23.89 -20.18
C LEU A 119 -33.40 -23.64 -21.50
N ASN A 120 -32.64 -23.46 -22.58
CA ASN A 120 -33.11 -23.40 -23.93
C ASN A 120 -32.59 -24.59 -24.73
N ALA A 121 -33.41 -25.17 -25.58
CA ALA A 121 -32.94 -26.18 -26.54
C ALA A 121 -32.08 -25.51 -27.60
N VAL A 122 -30.99 -26.16 -28.01
CA VAL A 122 -30.03 -25.61 -28.99
C VAL A 122 -30.66 -25.48 -30.39
N ASP A 123 -31.52 -26.39 -30.73
CA ASP A 123 -32.12 -26.51 -32.09
C ASP A 123 -33.57 -26.00 -32.18
N SER A 124 -34.10 -25.41 -31.09
CA SER A 124 -35.47 -24.87 -31.08
C SER A 124 -35.67 -23.80 -29.99
N ASP A 125 -36.81 -23.11 -30.04
CA ASP A 125 -37.18 -22.13 -29.00
C ASP A 125 -37.78 -22.78 -27.74
N ALA A 126 -37.70 -24.12 -27.61
CA ALA A 126 -38.23 -24.80 -26.46
C ALA A 126 -37.45 -24.48 -25.20
N THR A 127 -38.13 -24.11 -24.15
CA THR A 127 -37.55 -23.80 -22.86
C THR A 127 -38.03 -24.76 -21.78
N MET A 128 -37.14 -25.05 -20.81
CA MET A 128 -37.51 -25.77 -19.61
C MET A 128 -36.86 -25.14 -18.37
N GLN A 129 -37.46 -25.33 -17.21
CA GLN A 129 -36.98 -24.78 -15.97
C GLN A 129 -36.47 -25.87 -15.02
N ILE A 130 -35.33 -25.65 -14.39
CA ILE A 130 -34.77 -26.56 -13.39
C ILE A 130 -34.58 -25.76 -12.09
N ASN A 131 -35.10 -26.30 -11.00
CA ASN A 131 -34.84 -25.73 -9.67
C ASN A 131 -33.47 -26.15 -9.18
N CYS A 132 -32.65 -25.20 -8.86
CA CYS A 132 -31.32 -25.41 -8.27
C CYS A 132 -30.88 -24.15 -7.50
N ASP A 133 -30.00 -24.33 -6.53
CA ASP A 133 -29.39 -23.22 -5.77
C ASP A 133 -27.96 -22.90 -6.21
N THR A 134 -27.39 -23.78 -7.02
CA THR A 134 -26.01 -23.66 -7.53
C THR A 134 -25.95 -24.09 -8.98
N LEU A 135 -25.23 -23.34 -9.81
CA LEU A 135 -24.88 -23.69 -11.17
C LEU A 135 -23.37 -23.82 -11.30
N ALA A 136 -22.88 -25.02 -11.60
CA ALA A 136 -21.48 -25.24 -11.99
C ALA A 136 -21.40 -25.20 -13.54
N ILE A 137 -20.46 -24.47 -14.08
CA ILE A 137 -20.28 -24.28 -15.52
C ILE A 137 -18.93 -24.84 -15.95
N SER A 138 -18.91 -25.61 -17.02
CA SER A 138 -17.72 -26.00 -17.75
C SER A 138 -17.86 -25.52 -19.19
N GLY A 139 -17.17 -24.46 -19.56
CA GLY A 139 -17.26 -23.79 -20.86
C GLY A 139 -16.39 -24.43 -21.96
N GLY A 140 -15.73 -25.55 -21.66
CA GLY A 140 -14.72 -26.15 -22.55
C GLY A 140 -13.33 -25.54 -22.36
N TYR A 141 -12.42 -25.86 -23.28
CA TYR A 141 -11.03 -25.46 -23.23
C TYR A 141 -10.65 -24.64 -24.46
N ALA A 142 -9.84 -23.60 -24.26
CA ALA A 142 -9.18 -22.87 -25.33
C ALA A 142 -7.66 -23.08 -25.24
N PRO A 143 -6.96 -23.14 -26.37
CA PRO A 143 -5.51 -23.24 -26.38
C PRO A 143 -4.85 -22.09 -25.61
N ALA A 144 -3.82 -22.41 -24.80
CA ALA A 144 -3.08 -21.42 -24.01
C ALA A 144 -2.01 -20.73 -24.87
N VAL A 145 -2.45 -19.87 -25.79
CA VAL A 145 -1.59 -19.26 -26.82
C VAL A 145 -0.65 -18.13 -26.31
N HIS A 146 -0.73 -17.76 -25.04
CA HIS A 146 -0.03 -16.59 -24.49
C HIS A 146 1.49 -16.67 -24.68
N LEU A 147 2.12 -17.82 -24.36
CA LEU A 147 3.57 -17.99 -24.53
C LEU A 147 3.97 -17.98 -26.00
N ALA A 148 3.15 -18.56 -26.88
CA ALA A 148 3.36 -18.48 -28.32
C ALA A 148 3.32 -17.02 -28.82
N CYS A 149 2.36 -16.23 -28.33
CA CYS A 149 2.30 -14.79 -28.61
C CYS A 149 3.53 -14.04 -28.10
N HIS A 150 4.02 -14.35 -26.89
CA HIS A 150 5.26 -13.76 -26.36
C HIS A 150 6.47 -14.09 -27.24
N ALA A 151 6.52 -15.31 -27.79
CA ALA A 151 7.53 -15.73 -28.76
C ALA A 151 7.28 -15.18 -30.17
N LYS A 152 6.20 -14.38 -30.37
CA LYS A 152 5.79 -13.81 -31.68
C LYS A 152 5.51 -14.88 -32.75
N LEU A 153 4.97 -16.01 -32.34
CA LEU A 153 4.42 -16.98 -33.28
C LEU A 153 3.11 -16.44 -33.87
N PRO A 154 2.85 -16.64 -35.17
CA PRO A 154 1.58 -16.27 -35.77
C PRO A 154 0.46 -17.12 -35.17
N LEU A 155 -0.71 -16.53 -35.00
CA LEU A 155 -1.92 -17.25 -34.60
C LEU A 155 -2.84 -17.43 -35.80
N ARG A 156 -3.51 -18.57 -35.88
CA ARG A 156 -4.57 -18.84 -36.82
C ARG A 156 -5.83 -19.32 -36.09
N TYR A 157 -6.99 -18.99 -36.61
CA TYR A 157 -8.26 -19.47 -36.06
C TYR A 157 -8.57 -20.86 -36.65
N GLU A 158 -8.99 -21.78 -35.80
CA GLU A 158 -9.41 -23.12 -36.14
C GLU A 158 -10.91 -23.25 -35.91
N ASP A 159 -11.68 -23.45 -36.99
CA ASP A 159 -13.13 -23.50 -36.93
C ASP A 159 -13.63 -24.70 -36.10
N ASP A 160 -12.96 -25.86 -36.21
CA ASP A 160 -13.33 -27.07 -35.47
C ASP A 160 -13.15 -26.90 -33.96
N LEU A 161 -12.17 -26.10 -33.52
CA LEU A 161 -11.97 -25.75 -32.12
C LEU A 161 -12.75 -24.52 -31.70
N ALA A 162 -13.21 -23.72 -32.65
CA ALA A 162 -13.73 -22.37 -32.43
C ALA A 162 -12.72 -21.52 -31.55
N ALA A 163 -11.43 -21.64 -31.80
CA ALA A 163 -10.38 -21.01 -31.03
C ALA A 163 -9.13 -20.70 -31.86
N PHE A 164 -8.28 -19.79 -31.34
CA PHE A 164 -6.98 -19.52 -31.94
C PHE A 164 -5.95 -20.58 -31.53
N VAL A 165 -5.14 -21.03 -32.47
CA VAL A 165 -4.00 -21.90 -32.25
C VAL A 165 -2.72 -21.23 -32.77
N PRO A 166 -1.55 -21.52 -32.19
CA PRO A 166 -0.30 -20.97 -32.67
C PRO A 166 0.21 -21.73 -33.90
N GLY A 167 0.84 -21.01 -34.83
CA GLY A 167 1.66 -21.60 -35.88
C GLY A 167 3.01 -22.09 -35.34
N THR A 168 3.81 -22.64 -36.26
CA THR A 168 5.17 -23.13 -35.98
C THR A 168 6.22 -22.17 -36.52
N ARG A 169 7.41 -22.25 -35.98
CA ARG A 169 8.62 -21.58 -36.42
C ARG A 169 9.81 -22.59 -36.28
N ASP A 170 10.88 -22.41 -37.05
CA ASP A 170 12.01 -23.35 -37.05
C ASP A 170 12.62 -23.61 -35.67
N ASP A 171 12.52 -22.63 -34.74
CA ASP A 171 13.06 -22.70 -33.40
C ASP A 171 11.98 -22.96 -32.30
N SER A 172 10.73 -23.05 -32.68
CA SER A 172 9.60 -23.12 -31.72
C SER A 172 8.40 -23.85 -32.31
N THR A 173 8.06 -24.99 -31.72
CA THR A 173 6.86 -25.77 -32.09
C THR A 173 6.01 -25.97 -30.87
N PRO A 174 4.83 -25.33 -30.81
CA PRO A 174 3.84 -25.59 -29.76
C PRO A 174 3.30 -27.02 -29.87
N ILE A 175 3.08 -27.67 -28.74
CA ILE A 175 2.52 -29.02 -28.65
C ILE A 175 1.44 -29.10 -27.57
N GLY A 176 0.61 -30.13 -27.63
CA GLY A 176 -0.42 -30.39 -26.63
C GLY A 176 -1.50 -29.31 -26.60
N ALA A 177 -2.11 -29.07 -25.45
CA ALA A 177 -3.22 -28.14 -25.28
C ALA A 177 -2.89 -26.70 -25.73
N ALA A 178 -1.62 -26.28 -25.70
CA ALA A 178 -1.20 -24.98 -26.23
C ALA A 178 -1.30 -24.93 -27.78
N ALA A 179 -1.20 -26.06 -28.45
CA ALA A 179 -1.39 -26.19 -29.89
C ALA A 179 -2.84 -26.55 -30.28
N GLY A 180 -3.74 -26.70 -29.32
CA GLY A 180 -5.10 -27.14 -29.52
C GLY A 180 -5.29 -28.66 -29.46
N ASP A 181 -4.25 -29.41 -29.13
CA ASP A 181 -4.29 -30.85 -28.95
C ASP A 181 -4.57 -31.20 -27.50
N PHE A 182 -5.77 -31.61 -27.19
CA PHE A 182 -6.21 -31.93 -25.82
C PHE A 182 -6.10 -33.43 -25.50
N ASP A 183 -5.62 -34.27 -26.44
CA ASP A 183 -5.34 -35.68 -26.17
C ASP A 183 -3.99 -35.86 -25.51
N LEU A 184 -4.01 -36.43 -24.30
CA LEU A 184 -2.78 -36.62 -23.52
C LEU A 184 -1.83 -37.61 -24.18
N THR A 185 -2.38 -38.72 -24.77
CA THR A 185 -1.55 -39.77 -25.39
C THR A 185 -0.86 -39.22 -26.62
N HIS A 186 -1.59 -38.45 -27.43
CA HIS A 186 -1.01 -37.80 -28.62
C HIS A 186 0.07 -36.78 -28.21
N THR A 187 -0.21 -35.93 -27.23
CA THR A 187 0.74 -34.96 -26.69
C THR A 187 2.03 -35.63 -26.19
N LEU A 188 1.90 -36.75 -25.48
CA LEU A 188 3.07 -37.48 -24.97
C LEU A 188 3.89 -38.13 -26.10
N ASN A 189 3.22 -38.62 -27.14
CA ASN A 189 3.90 -39.12 -28.31
C ASN A 189 4.68 -38.04 -29.07
N GLN A 190 4.11 -36.80 -29.15
CA GLN A 190 4.81 -35.65 -29.73
C GLN A 190 6.06 -35.28 -28.91
N ILE A 191 6.03 -35.39 -27.59
CA ILE A 191 7.18 -35.15 -26.72
C ILE A 191 8.24 -36.24 -26.91
N ALA A 192 7.82 -37.52 -26.99
CA ALA A 192 8.73 -38.66 -27.12
C ALA A 192 9.42 -38.74 -28.48
N GLN A 193 8.75 -38.27 -29.54
CA GLN A 193 9.25 -38.26 -30.91
C GLN A 193 8.97 -36.90 -31.56
N PRO A 194 9.71 -35.84 -31.20
CA PRO A 194 9.51 -34.53 -31.80
C PRO A 194 9.77 -34.60 -33.30
N SER A 195 8.68 -34.56 -34.10
CA SER A 195 8.84 -34.48 -35.55
C SER A 195 9.36 -33.08 -35.92
N ARG A 196 10.45 -33.01 -36.67
CA ARG A 196 10.98 -31.74 -37.20
C ARG A 196 10.14 -31.18 -38.38
N ASN A 197 9.22 -31.96 -38.88
CA ASN A 197 8.34 -31.58 -40.00
C ASN A 197 6.94 -31.39 -39.45
N GLY A 198 6.52 -30.18 -39.14
CA GLY A 198 5.24 -29.79 -38.55
C GLY A 198 3.94 -30.18 -39.31
N ASN A 199 3.92 -31.39 -39.91
CA ASN A 199 2.82 -31.92 -40.69
C ASN A 199 2.08 -33.07 -40.02
N ASP A 200 2.25 -33.29 -38.71
CA ASP A 200 1.38 -34.21 -37.99
C ASP A 200 0.00 -33.56 -37.94
N VAL A 201 -0.95 -34.20 -38.59
CA VAL A 201 -2.37 -33.75 -38.61
C VAL A 201 -2.92 -33.89 -37.19
N ILE A 202 -3.04 -32.80 -36.49
CA ILE A 202 -3.72 -32.75 -35.21
C ILE A 202 -5.23 -32.91 -35.54
N SER A 203 -5.86 -33.97 -35.06
CA SER A 203 -7.31 -34.11 -35.17
C SER A 203 -7.93 -33.32 -34.01
N PHE A 204 -8.65 -32.26 -34.36
CA PHE A 204 -9.41 -31.49 -33.39
C PHE A 204 -10.77 -32.10 -33.12
N SER A 205 -11.18 -32.25 -31.88
CA SER A 205 -12.56 -32.54 -31.56
C SER A 205 -13.42 -31.29 -31.75
N SER A 206 -14.54 -31.40 -32.42
CA SER A 206 -15.46 -30.28 -32.70
C SER A 206 -15.84 -29.56 -31.38
N SER A 207 -15.66 -28.25 -31.33
CA SER A 207 -16.15 -27.40 -30.27
C SER A 207 -17.41 -26.66 -30.69
N LEU A 208 -18.36 -26.47 -29.77
CA LEU A 208 -19.54 -25.65 -30.05
C LEU A 208 -19.24 -24.15 -30.16
N GLY A 209 -18.05 -23.75 -29.79
CA GLY A 209 -17.63 -22.33 -29.70
C GLY A 209 -18.44 -21.52 -28.68
N PRO A 210 -18.09 -20.26 -28.50
CA PRO A 210 -18.85 -19.34 -27.67
C PRO A 210 -20.24 -19.08 -28.23
N ARG A 211 -21.27 -19.16 -27.40
CA ARG A 211 -22.65 -18.89 -27.77
C ARG A 211 -23.22 -17.73 -27.02
N ILE A 212 -23.90 -16.83 -27.71
CA ILE A 212 -24.52 -15.64 -27.17
C ILE A 212 -26.03 -15.91 -27.05
N ASN A 213 -26.60 -15.55 -25.91
CA ASN A 213 -28.07 -15.55 -25.76
C ASN A 213 -28.66 -14.29 -26.41
N PRO A 214 -29.30 -14.39 -27.57
CA PRO A 214 -29.82 -13.22 -28.29
C PRO A 214 -31.01 -12.56 -27.59
N LEU A 215 -31.71 -13.28 -26.70
CA LEU A 215 -32.93 -12.84 -26.03
C LEU A 215 -32.64 -12.31 -24.58
N GLY A 216 -31.46 -12.53 -24.07
CA GLY A 216 -31.09 -12.08 -22.74
C GLY A 216 -30.77 -10.57 -22.66
N ASP A 217 -30.94 -9.98 -21.48
CA ASP A 217 -30.45 -8.61 -21.24
C ASP A 217 -28.92 -8.59 -21.31
N LYS A 218 -28.37 -7.90 -22.28
CA LYS A 218 -26.93 -7.84 -22.56
C LYS A 218 -26.13 -7.24 -21.42
N ARG A 219 -26.75 -6.45 -20.55
CA ARG A 219 -26.14 -5.92 -19.31
C ARG A 219 -25.94 -6.99 -18.24
N ASN A 220 -26.63 -8.12 -18.37
CA ASN A 220 -26.56 -9.28 -17.49
C ASN A 220 -25.82 -10.45 -18.11
N GLN A 221 -25.21 -10.27 -19.27
CA GLN A 221 -24.40 -11.28 -19.95
C GLN A 221 -22.91 -10.87 -19.78
N TRP A 222 -22.28 -11.45 -18.78
CA TRP A 222 -20.90 -11.15 -18.40
C TRP A 222 -19.90 -11.83 -19.33
N VAL A 223 -18.95 -11.05 -19.84
CA VAL A 223 -17.85 -11.51 -20.69
C VAL A 223 -16.57 -11.63 -19.87
N ASP A 224 -16.27 -10.61 -19.08
CA ASP A 224 -15.14 -10.61 -18.14
C ASP A 224 -15.67 -10.47 -16.71
N TRP A 225 -15.56 -11.54 -15.95
CA TRP A 225 -16.09 -11.62 -14.58
C TRP A 225 -15.27 -10.84 -13.56
N VAL A 226 -13.99 -10.57 -13.85
CA VAL A 226 -13.09 -9.88 -12.91
C VAL A 226 -13.24 -8.37 -13.03
N HIS A 227 -13.48 -7.89 -14.27
CA HIS A 227 -13.66 -6.46 -14.54
C HIS A 227 -15.11 -6.06 -14.82
N ASP A 228 -16.06 -6.96 -14.55
CA ASP A 228 -17.50 -6.71 -14.75
C ASP A 228 -17.89 -6.25 -16.17
N VAL A 229 -17.18 -6.73 -17.20
CA VAL A 229 -17.48 -6.38 -18.59
C VAL A 229 -18.62 -7.23 -19.13
N THR A 230 -19.61 -6.59 -19.70
CA THR A 230 -20.80 -7.21 -20.27
C THR A 230 -20.85 -7.07 -21.80
N LEU A 231 -21.77 -7.78 -22.44
CA LEU A 231 -22.00 -7.61 -23.89
C LEU A 231 -22.43 -6.20 -24.26
N SER A 232 -23.15 -5.51 -23.36
CA SER A 232 -23.55 -4.11 -23.61
C SER A 232 -22.36 -3.13 -23.60
N ASP A 233 -21.30 -3.45 -22.84
CA ASP A 233 -20.07 -2.64 -22.84
C ASP A 233 -19.29 -2.83 -24.14
N LEU A 234 -19.26 -4.05 -24.68
CA LEU A 234 -18.64 -4.31 -25.98
C LEU A 234 -19.40 -3.59 -27.12
N GLU A 235 -20.73 -3.61 -27.09
CA GLU A 235 -21.56 -2.90 -28.07
C GLU A 235 -21.41 -1.37 -27.94
N LEU A 236 -21.26 -0.86 -26.71
CA LEU A 236 -20.96 0.55 -26.48
C LEU A 236 -19.63 0.93 -27.13
N ALA A 237 -18.57 0.14 -26.93
CA ALA A 237 -17.27 0.37 -27.56
C ALA A 237 -17.36 0.43 -29.08
N VAL A 238 -18.11 -0.49 -29.71
CA VAL A 238 -18.31 -0.49 -31.17
C VAL A 238 -19.11 0.74 -31.63
N ARG A 239 -20.14 1.16 -30.89
CA ARG A 239 -20.90 2.38 -31.16
C ARG A 239 -20.01 3.63 -31.08
N GLU A 240 -19.03 3.66 -30.20
CA GLU A 240 -18.01 4.70 -30.09
C GLU A 240 -16.88 4.57 -31.15
N ASN A 241 -17.10 3.69 -32.16
CA ASN A 241 -16.17 3.42 -33.27
C ASN A 241 -14.85 2.70 -32.86
N LEU A 242 -14.86 1.98 -31.75
CA LEU A 242 -13.72 1.17 -31.27
C LEU A 242 -13.87 -0.28 -31.76
N THR A 243 -13.75 -0.48 -33.06
CA THR A 243 -13.98 -1.79 -33.74
C THR A 243 -12.75 -2.69 -33.81
N SER A 244 -11.58 -2.20 -33.42
CA SER A 244 -10.37 -3.02 -33.28
C SER A 244 -10.38 -3.73 -31.93
N VAL A 245 -10.01 -5.00 -31.91
CA VAL A 245 -9.93 -5.80 -30.68
C VAL A 245 -9.02 -5.16 -29.61
N GLU A 246 -7.93 -4.52 -30.04
CA GLU A 246 -7.00 -3.85 -29.12
C GLU A 246 -7.59 -2.57 -28.52
N HIS A 247 -8.40 -1.81 -29.26
CA HIS A 247 -9.09 -0.64 -28.75
C HIS A 247 -10.26 -1.02 -27.86
N LEU A 248 -11.06 -1.99 -28.26
CA LEU A 248 -12.15 -2.53 -27.46
C LEU A 248 -11.64 -3.03 -26.10
N LYS A 249 -10.54 -3.80 -26.09
CA LYS A 249 -9.88 -4.27 -24.88
C LYS A 249 -9.53 -3.11 -23.93
N ARG A 250 -8.92 -2.04 -24.43
CA ARG A 250 -8.51 -0.91 -23.60
C ARG A 250 -9.67 -0.06 -23.11
N TYR A 251 -10.70 0.08 -23.90
CA TYR A 251 -11.89 0.85 -23.55
C TYR A 251 -12.71 0.15 -22.47
N THR A 252 -12.93 -1.16 -22.62
CA THR A 252 -13.76 -1.97 -21.73
C THR A 252 -13.00 -2.63 -20.59
N THR A 253 -11.68 -2.64 -20.63
CA THR A 253 -10.80 -3.46 -19.77
C THR A 253 -10.94 -4.98 -19.92
N ASN A 254 -11.67 -5.45 -20.95
CA ASN A 254 -11.83 -6.88 -21.21
C ASN A 254 -10.48 -7.59 -21.38
N GLY A 255 -10.27 -8.67 -20.66
CA GLY A 255 -9.05 -9.47 -20.74
C GLY A 255 -7.80 -8.79 -20.14
N MET A 256 -7.97 -7.73 -19.33
CA MET A 256 -6.88 -7.05 -18.63
C MET A 256 -6.70 -7.51 -17.18
N ALA A 257 -7.54 -8.42 -16.71
CA ALA A 257 -7.50 -8.97 -15.37
C ALA A 257 -6.32 -9.94 -15.14
N ILE A 258 -6.25 -10.50 -13.94
CA ILE A 258 -5.18 -11.42 -13.52
C ILE A 258 -5.13 -12.72 -14.35
N ASP A 259 -6.26 -13.13 -14.95
CA ASP A 259 -6.35 -14.26 -15.88
C ASP A 259 -5.79 -13.94 -17.26
N GLN A 260 -5.45 -12.68 -17.53
CA GLN A 260 -4.94 -12.20 -18.83
C GLN A 260 -5.84 -12.55 -20.01
N GLY A 261 -7.16 -12.51 -19.79
CA GLY A 261 -8.17 -12.79 -20.80
C GLY A 261 -8.32 -14.25 -21.21
N LYS A 262 -7.76 -15.20 -20.44
CA LYS A 262 -7.88 -16.64 -20.74
C LYS A 262 -9.32 -17.11 -20.77
N THR A 263 -10.18 -16.50 -19.95
CA THR A 263 -11.61 -16.85 -19.87
C THR A 263 -12.51 -15.92 -20.66
N SER A 264 -12.10 -14.69 -20.94
CA SER A 264 -12.95 -13.65 -21.51
C SER A 264 -12.70 -13.35 -23.00
N ASN A 265 -11.43 -13.43 -23.46
CA ASN A 265 -11.08 -12.93 -24.79
C ASN A 265 -11.85 -13.60 -25.93
N LEU A 266 -11.93 -14.92 -25.95
CA LEU A 266 -12.60 -15.64 -27.04
C LEU A 266 -14.10 -15.25 -27.14
N ASN A 267 -14.77 -15.13 -25.99
CA ASN A 267 -16.17 -14.69 -25.94
C ASN A 267 -16.33 -13.26 -26.47
N ALA A 268 -15.44 -12.36 -26.09
CA ALA A 268 -15.45 -10.97 -26.58
C ALA A 268 -15.20 -10.89 -28.10
N LEU A 269 -14.24 -11.66 -28.61
CA LEU A 269 -13.89 -11.67 -30.04
C LEU A 269 -15.04 -12.20 -30.89
N THR A 270 -15.70 -13.29 -30.47
CA THR A 270 -16.87 -13.86 -31.17
C THR A 270 -18.02 -12.85 -31.19
N HIS A 271 -18.28 -12.15 -30.08
CA HIS A 271 -19.31 -11.12 -30.07
C HIS A 271 -18.95 -9.93 -30.96
N LEU A 272 -17.67 -9.46 -30.90
CA LEU A 272 -17.19 -8.38 -31.74
C LEU A 272 -17.34 -8.74 -33.25
N ALA A 273 -16.96 -9.96 -33.62
CA ALA A 273 -17.15 -10.47 -34.98
C ALA A 273 -18.62 -10.39 -35.42
N ALA A 274 -19.54 -10.88 -34.58
CA ALA A 274 -20.97 -10.87 -34.86
C ALA A 274 -21.54 -9.46 -35.05
N ILE A 275 -21.25 -8.51 -34.14
CA ILE A 275 -21.78 -7.13 -34.18
C ILE A 275 -21.15 -6.27 -35.27
N THR A 276 -19.95 -6.63 -35.75
CA THR A 276 -19.25 -5.94 -36.84
C THR A 276 -19.39 -6.63 -38.18
N SER A 277 -20.16 -7.75 -38.26
CA SER A 277 -20.36 -8.59 -39.47
C SER A 277 -19.03 -9.02 -40.12
N ARG A 278 -18.08 -9.42 -39.30
CA ARG A 278 -16.77 -9.97 -39.72
C ARG A 278 -16.62 -11.40 -39.23
N GLU A 279 -15.73 -12.15 -39.86
CA GLU A 279 -15.32 -13.45 -39.36
C GLU A 279 -14.37 -13.27 -38.13
N VAL A 280 -14.40 -14.26 -37.22
CA VAL A 280 -13.53 -14.23 -36.00
C VAL A 280 -12.05 -14.18 -36.38
N ALA A 281 -11.69 -14.90 -37.43
CA ALA A 281 -10.32 -14.86 -37.98
C ALA A 281 -9.91 -13.45 -38.44
N GLU A 282 -10.81 -12.67 -39.01
CA GLU A 282 -10.55 -11.29 -39.46
C GLU A 282 -10.50 -10.30 -38.31
N VAL A 283 -11.27 -10.50 -37.27
CA VAL A 283 -11.18 -9.70 -36.01
C VAL A 283 -9.83 -9.90 -35.36
N GLY A 284 -9.33 -11.13 -35.41
CA GLY A 284 -8.07 -11.50 -34.78
C GLY A 284 -8.17 -11.58 -33.26
N THR A 285 -7.03 -11.65 -32.61
CA THR A 285 -6.97 -11.70 -31.13
C THR A 285 -6.12 -10.58 -30.55
N THR A 286 -6.25 -10.34 -29.26
CA THR A 286 -5.43 -9.34 -28.54
C THR A 286 -3.98 -9.80 -28.44
N THR A 287 -3.07 -8.84 -28.39
CA THR A 287 -1.66 -9.11 -28.06
C THR A 287 -1.55 -9.41 -26.57
N TYR A 288 -1.06 -10.59 -26.25
CA TYR A 288 -0.79 -10.99 -24.88
C TYR A 288 0.58 -10.49 -24.42
N ARG A 289 0.66 -9.98 -23.20
CA ARG A 289 1.89 -9.44 -22.62
C ARG A 289 2.35 -10.28 -21.43
N PRO A 290 3.69 -10.38 -21.18
CA PRO A 290 4.17 -10.97 -19.94
C PRO A 290 3.66 -10.18 -18.71
N PRO A 291 3.45 -10.84 -17.56
CA PRO A 291 3.69 -12.26 -17.29
C PRO A 291 2.55 -13.16 -17.79
N TYR A 292 2.87 -14.40 -18.14
CA TYR A 292 1.88 -15.41 -18.54
C TYR A 292 0.87 -15.74 -17.44
N THR A 293 1.35 -15.81 -16.22
CA THR A 293 0.54 -15.98 -15.00
C THR A 293 0.87 -14.86 -14.02
N PRO A 294 -0.07 -14.49 -13.12
CA PRO A 294 0.22 -13.52 -12.07
C PRO A 294 1.46 -13.92 -11.27
N VAL A 295 2.36 -12.96 -11.09
CA VAL A 295 3.57 -13.15 -10.29
C VAL A 295 3.30 -12.64 -8.89
N THR A 296 3.51 -13.49 -7.88
CA THR A 296 3.34 -13.08 -6.48
C THR A 296 4.43 -12.09 -6.07
N MET A 297 4.11 -11.19 -5.16
CA MET A 297 5.10 -10.25 -4.60
C MET A 297 6.30 -10.99 -4.01
N GLY A 298 6.07 -12.13 -3.34
CA GLY A 298 7.14 -12.97 -2.81
C GLY A 298 8.07 -13.54 -3.89
N ALA A 299 7.54 -13.90 -5.05
CA ALA A 299 8.37 -14.35 -6.18
C ALA A 299 9.22 -13.22 -6.77
N LEU A 300 8.67 -11.99 -6.85
CA LEU A 300 9.42 -10.80 -7.30
C LEU A 300 10.56 -10.46 -6.34
N VAL A 301 10.31 -10.57 -5.04
CA VAL A 301 11.32 -10.33 -3.99
C VAL A 301 12.43 -11.38 -4.05
N GLY A 302 12.13 -12.61 -4.46
CA GLY A 302 13.10 -13.73 -4.53
C GLY A 302 13.69 -14.04 -3.17
N GLY A 303 15.00 -14.02 -3.03
CA GLY A 303 15.70 -14.27 -1.77
C GLY A 303 15.72 -13.09 -0.79
N ARG A 304 15.16 -11.94 -1.16
CA ARG A 304 15.09 -10.74 -0.30
C ARG A 304 13.85 -10.79 0.59
N SER A 305 13.83 -11.70 1.57
CA SER A 305 12.72 -11.86 2.52
C SER A 305 13.14 -11.42 3.93
N GLY A 306 12.16 -11.17 4.82
CA GLY A 306 12.41 -10.74 6.18
C GLY A 306 13.18 -9.41 6.22
N GLN A 307 14.28 -9.38 6.93
CA GLN A 307 15.10 -8.17 7.07
C GLN A 307 15.71 -7.63 5.76
N PHE A 308 15.86 -8.48 4.75
CA PHE A 308 16.32 -8.04 3.42
C PHE A 308 15.24 -7.44 2.55
N PHE A 309 13.98 -7.71 2.86
CA PHE A 309 12.83 -7.09 2.19
C PHE A 309 12.63 -5.65 2.62
N MET A 310 12.75 -5.40 3.91
CA MET A 310 12.57 -4.08 4.51
C MET A 310 13.88 -3.68 5.22
N PRO A 311 14.72 -2.84 4.61
CA PRO A 311 15.94 -2.40 5.26
C PRO A 311 15.60 -1.63 6.54
N VAL A 312 16.29 -1.98 7.63
CA VAL A 312 16.11 -1.37 8.95
C VAL A 312 17.26 -0.40 9.22
N GLN A 313 16.92 0.83 9.55
CA GLN A 313 17.83 1.82 10.08
C GLN A 313 17.78 1.78 11.61
N ARG A 314 18.92 1.60 12.24
CA ARG A 314 19.07 1.67 13.69
C ARG A 314 19.56 3.04 14.11
N LEU A 315 19.08 3.50 15.24
CA LEU A 315 19.55 4.74 15.86
C LEU A 315 21.00 4.61 16.29
N PRO A 316 21.76 5.73 16.40
CA PRO A 316 23.14 5.71 16.92
C PRO A 316 23.24 5.10 18.33
N MET A 317 22.22 5.30 19.17
CA MET A 317 22.15 4.80 20.54
C MET A 317 21.29 3.51 20.67
N HIS A 318 21.07 2.76 19.59
CA HIS A 318 20.21 1.57 19.60
C HIS A 318 20.59 0.53 20.66
N ALA A 319 21.89 0.31 20.89
CA ALA A 319 22.37 -0.64 21.89
C ALA A 319 22.02 -0.18 23.32
N GLN A 320 22.16 1.11 23.60
CA GLN A 320 21.80 1.73 24.88
C GLN A 320 20.30 1.55 25.15
N HIS A 321 19.45 1.83 24.14
CA HIS A 321 18.01 1.66 24.27
C HIS A 321 17.64 0.18 24.53
N ALA A 322 18.26 -0.74 23.81
CA ALA A 322 18.02 -2.17 24.00
C ALA A 322 18.43 -2.64 25.43
N SER A 323 19.54 -2.10 25.97
CA SER A 323 20.00 -2.43 27.34
C SER A 323 19.07 -1.87 28.44
N LEU A 324 18.27 -0.85 28.12
CA LEU A 324 17.27 -0.22 28.99
C LEU A 324 15.86 -0.79 28.81
N ASP A 325 15.73 -1.95 28.17
CA ASP A 325 14.45 -2.63 27.88
C ASP A 325 13.46 -1.77 27.08
N ALA A 326 13.97 -1.05 26.08
CA ALA A 326 13.13 -0.29 25.17
C ALA A 326 12.26 -1.21 24.31
N VAL A 327 10.98 -0.90 24.20
CA VAL A 327 10.08 -1.46 23.20
C VAL A 327 10.21 -0.62 21.94
N PHE A 328 10.58 -1.27 20.83
CA PHE A 328 10.83 -0.56 19.57
C PHE A 328 9.62 -0.59 18.66
N GLU A 329 9.38 0.53 17.99
CA GLU A 329 8.44 0.65 16.89
C GLU A 329 9.15 0.90 15.56
N ASP A 330 8.43 0.63 14.46
CA ASP A 330 8.86 0.97 13.11
C ASP A 330 8.27 2.32 12.68
N TYR A 331 9.15 3.24 12.27
CA TYR A 331 8.73 4.49 11.62
C TYR A 331 9.45 4.62 10.27
N GLY A 332 8.78 4.21 9.22
CA GLY A 332 9.42 3.96 7.92
C GLY A 332 10.47 2.87 8.06
N SER A 333 11.72 3.18 7.75
CA SER A 333 12.85 2.26 7.95
C SER A 333 13.50 2.34 9.34
N TRP A 334 13.16 3.34 10.15
CA TRP A 334 13.77 3.55 11.46
C TRP A 334 13.16 2.65 12.53
N LYS A 335 14.03 2.05 13.36
CA LYS A 335 13.67 1.40 14.63
C LYS A 335 13.92 2.39 15.76
N ARG A 336 12.87 2.89 16.40
CA ARG A 336 12.99 3.88 17.50
C ARG A 336 12.27 3.39 18.76
N PRO A 337 12.69 3.78 19.96
CA PRO A 337 11.98 3.44 21.18
C PRO A 337 10.57 4.02 21.20
N ALA A 338 9.55 3.18 21.32
CA ALA A 338 8.18 3.59 21.58
C ALA A 338 8.05 4.03 23.04
N TYR A 339 8.50 3.19 23.95
CA TYR A 339 8.59 3.43 25.41
C TYR A 339 9.62 2.48 26.02
N TYR A 340 9.99 2.73 27.29
CA TYR A 340 10.86 1.85 28.08
C TYR A 340 10.01 1.09 29.11
N ARG A 341 10.13 -0.23 29.13
CA ARG A 341 9.24 -1.10 29.90
C ARG A 341 9.37 -0.89 31.41
N ASN A 342 8.26 -0.49 32.03
CA ASN A 342 8.10 -0.35 33.48
C ASN A 342 6.66 -0.71 33.89
N GLY A 343 6.26 -1.97 33.69
CA GLY A 343 4.87 -2.42 33.87
C GLY A 343 4.13 -2.55 32.53
N THR A 344 2.86 -2.16 32.51
CA THR A 344 2.09 -2.11 31.27
C THR A 344 2.59 -0.99 30.35
N GLU A 345 2.21 -1.02 29.07
CA GLU A 345 2.50 0.04 28.12
C GLU A 345 2.01 1.39 28.62
N GLU A 346 0.75 1.48 28.99
CA GLU A 346 0.14 2.72 29.50
C GLU A 346 0.84 3.23 30.78
N GLN A 347 1.17 2.35 31.72
CA GLN A 347 1.93 2.72 32.93
C GLN A 347 3.30 3.26 32.56
N SER A 348 4.02 2.58 31.65
CA SER A 348 5.36 2.99 31.22
C SER A 348 5.34 4.38 30.59
N ILE A 349 4.42 4.63 29.65
CA ILE A 349 4.24 5.93 29.00
C ILE A 349 3.88 7.03 30.03
N ASN A 350 2.94 6.76 30.92
CA ASN A 350 2.52 7.72 31.94
C ASN A 350 3.67 8.07 32.90
N ASP A 351 4.49 7.11 33.28
CA ASP A 351 5.64 7.33 34.17
C ASP A 351 6.75 8.13 33.47
N GLU A 352 6.98 7.90 32.18
CA GLU A 352 7.90 8.68 31.36
C GLU A 352 7.42 10.15 31.23
N VAL A 353 6.14 10.38 30.94
CA VAL A 353 5.58 11.73 30.87
C VAL A 353 5.75 12.45 32.21
N ARG A 354 5.42 11.81 33.33
CA ARG A 354 5.61 12.38 34.66
C ARG A 354 7.07 12.69 34.96
N ALA A 355 8.00 11.81 34.53
CA ALA A 355 9.42 12.03 34.73
C ALA A 355 9.93 13.28 33.99
N VAL A 356 9.50 13.47 32.74
CA VAL A 356 9.82 14.66 31.96
C VAL A 356 9.20 15.92 32.56
N ARG A 357 7.92 15.89 32.91
CA ARG A 357 7.18 17.04 33.47
C ARG A 357 7.73 17.53 34.83
N ASN A 358 8.14 16.59 35.67
CA ASN A 358 8.59 16.92 37.06
C ASN A 358 10.12 16.94 37.25
N GLY A 359 10.88 16.52 36.25
CA GLY A 359 12.32 16.35 36.37
C GLY A 359 13.08 16.62 35.09
N VAL A 360 13.69 15.55 34.52
CA VAL A 360 14.40 15.60 33.26
C VAL A 360 14.32 14.22 32.56
N GLY A 361 14.08 14.23 31.28
CA GLY A 361 14.11 13.03 30.45
C GLY A 361 15.06 13.13 29.26
N LEU A 362 15.51 11.96 28.77
CA LEU A 362 16.34 11.83 27.58
C LEU A 362 15.57 11.11 26.46
N PHE A 363 15.61 11.67 25.26
CA PHE A 363 14.98 11.11 24.09
C PHE A 363 15.94 11.09 22.89
N ASP A 364 15.99 9.98 22.16
CA ASP A 364 16.76 9.89 20.92
C ASP A 364 15.94 10.43 19.74
N GLN A 365 16.28 11.64 19.31
CA GLN A 365 15.63 12.35 18.21
C GLN A 365 16.46 12.30 16.92
N SER A 366 17.41 11.36 16.83
CA SER A 366 18.29 11.20 15.66
C SER A 366 17.56 10.99 14.32
N PRO A 367 16.36 10.36 14.25
CA PRO A 367 15.63 10.20 12.99
C PRO A 367 15.10 11.48 12.37
N LEU A 368 14.93 12.58 13.14
CA LEU A 368 14.48 13.85 12.57
C LEU A 368 15.40 14.28 11.43
N GLY A 369 14.80 14.71 10.33
CA GLY A 369 15.54 15.20 9.17
C GLY A 369 16.40 16.42 9.55
N LYS A 370 17.63 16.44 9.06
CA LYS A 370 18.60 17.53 9.23
C LYS A 370 19.17 17.86 7.87
N LEU A 371 18.79 19.05 7.34
CA LEU A 371 19.29 19.54 6.08
C LEU A 371 20.18 20.76 6.36
N ASP A 372 21.44 20.70 5.93
CA ASP A 372 22.34 21.85 5.92
C ASP A 372 22.13 22.61 4.61
N VAL A 373 21.70 23.88 4.70
CA VAL A 373 21.50 24.80 3.57
C VAL A 373 22.56 25.88 3.62
N ARG A 374 23.41 25.91 2.62
CA ARG A 374 24.58 26.79 2.57
C ARG A 374 24.68 27.57 1.28
N GLY A 375 25.18 28.78 1.37
CA GLY A 375 25.41 29.67 0.23
C GLY A 375 24.99 31.11 0.51
N PRO A 376 25.46 32.07 -0.28
CA PRO A 376 25.10 33.48 -0.12
C PRO A 376 23.60 33.73 -0.22
N ASP A 377 22.90 32.91 -1.02
CA ASP A 377 21.46 33.05 -1.26
C ASP A 377 20.61 32.11 -0.40
N ALA A 378 21.20 31.41 0.60
CA ALA A 378 20.50 30.45 1.45
C ALA A 378 19.27 31.04 2.16
N ALA A 379 19.37 32.29 2.63
CA ALA A 379 18.25 32.97 3.28
C ALA A 379 17.10 33.25 2.32
N GLU A 380 17.39 33.72 1.12
CA GLU A 380 16.38 33.96 0.05
C GLU A 380 15.75 32.66 -0.41
N PHE A 381 16.54 31.61 -0.62
CA PHE A 381 16.05 30.29 -0.98
C PHE A 381 15.04 29.77 0.04
N LEU A 382 15.41 29.72 1.31
CA LEU A 382 14.50 29.28 2.39
C LEU A 382 13.30 30.24 2.54
N HIS A 383 13.48 31.52 2.25
CA HIS A 383 12.37 32.47 2.25
C HIS A 383 11.32 32.15 1.18
N ARG A 384 11.71 31.59 0.03
CA ARG A 384 10.78 31.11 -1.01
C ARG A 384 10.15 29.75 -0.67
N ILE A 385 10.83 28.90 0.11
CA ILE A 385 10.35 27.58 0.55
C ILE A 385 9.28 27.72 1.64
N TYR A 386 9.58 28.47 2.70
CA TYR A 386 8.74 28.53 3.89
C TYR A 386 7.60 29.55 3.80
N LEU A 387 6.48 29.22 4.42
CA LEU A 387 5.42 30.17 4.74
C LEU A 387 5.94 31.38 5.52
N ASN A 388 6.88 31.17 6.42
CA ASN A 388 7.44 32.16 7.34
C ASN A 388 8.41 33.13 6.64
N ASN A 389 8.60 34.29 7.26
CA ASN A 389 9.69 35.18 6.86
C ASN A 389 11.02 34.65 7.39
N VAL A 390 11.98 34.38 6.50
CA VAL A 390 13.32 33.88 6.84
C VAL A 390 14.37 34.99 6.87
N LEU A 391 14.19 36.02 6.03
CA LEU A 391 15.20 37.09 5.83
C LEU A 391 15.51 37.89 7.10
N ASN A 392 14.54 38.00 8.01
CA ASN A 392 14.74 38.73 9.28
C ASN A 392 15.29 37.86 10.44
N LEU A 393 15.61 36.59 10.18
CA LEU A 393 16.18 35.70 11.18
C LEU A 393 17.68 36.01 11.36
N LYS A 394 18.09 36.32 12.59
CA LYS A 394 19.49 36.61 12.90
C LYS A 394 20.31 35.34 13.10
N PRO A 395 21.63 35.34 12.85
CA PRO A 395 22.52 34.26 13.28
C PRO A 395 22.32 33.91 14.76
N GLY A 396 22.31 32.62 15.08
CA GLY A 396 22.04 32.08 16.40
C GLY A 396 20.57 31.95 16.77
N ALA A 397 19.64 32.42 15.92
CA ALA A 397 18.19 32.26 16.11
C ALA A 397 17.61 31.12 15.27
N GLY A 398 16.54 30.54 15.76
CA GLY A 398 15.70 29.56 15.05
C GLY A 398 14.24 30.02 14.93
N ARG A 399 13.48 29.35 14.13
CA ARG A 399 12.04 29.60 13.95
C ARG A 399 11.35 28.34 13.50
N TYR A 400 10.21 28.01 14.12
CA TYR A 400 9.31 26.98 13.61
C TYR A 400 8.62 27.50 12.36
N GLY A 401 8.55 26.67 11.33
CA GLY A 401 7.96 27.03 10.04
C GLY A 401 7.24 25.88 9.35
N LEU A 402 6.35 26.26 8.43
CA LEU A 402 5.60 25.33 7.60
C LEU A 402 6.09 25.38 6.16
N MET A 403 6.21 24.22 5.54
CA MET A 403 6.45 24.05 4.12
C MET A 403 5.17 23.62 3.41
N LEU A 404 4.90 24.19 2.27
CA LEU A 404 3.70 23.94 1.46
C LEU A 404 4.09 23.37 0.10
N ASN A 405 3.17 22.64 -0.51
CA ASN A 405 3.23 22.37 -1.94
C ASN A 405 2.60 23.53 -2.74
N GLU A 406 2.62 23.45 -4.06
CA GLU A 406 2.11 24.47 -4.99
C GLU A 406 0.59 24.69 -4.85
N ASN A 407 -0.13 23.73 -4.30
CA ASN A 407 -1.56 23.85 -4.00
C ASN A 407 -1.85 24.54 -2.66
N GLY A 408 -0.83 24.94 -1.91
CA GLY A 408 -0.97 25.57 -0.60
C GLY A 408 -1.22 24.58 0.54
N ILE A 409 -1.07 23.28 0.29
CA ILE A 409 -1.23 22.21 1.28
C ILE A 409 0.04 22.08 2.11
N ILE A 410 -0.11 21.93 3.41
CA ILE A 410 1.00 21.67 4.33
C ILE A 410 1.59 20.28 4.02
N ILE A 411 2.89 20.25 3.75
CA ILE A 411 3.61 19.01 3.44
C ILE A 411 4.62 18.59 4.50
N ASP A 412 5.22 19.56 5.19
CA ASP A 412 6.16 19.31 6.28
C ASP A 412 6.28 20.53 7.19
N ASP A 413 6.87 20.34 8.34
CA ASP A 413 7.17 21.38 9.33
C ASP A 413 8.54 21.17 9.95
N GLY A 414 8.94 22.09 10.80
CA GLY A 414 10.16 21.97 11.58
C GLY A 414 10.78 23.30 11.89
N ILE A 415 11.91 23.24 12.58
CA ILE A 415 12.68 24.45 12.90
C ILE A 415 13.77 24.65 11.86
N PHE A 416 13.80 25.84 11.27
CA PHE A 416 14.99 26.31 10.57
C PHE A 416 15.76 27.28 11.47
N ALA A 417 17.05 27.02 11.64
CA ALA A 417 17.93 27.78 12.50
C ALA A 417 19.13 28.35 11.71
N ARG A 418 19.42 29.62 11.88
CA ARG A 418 20.52 30.30 11.19
C ARG A 418 21.79 30.23 12.03
N ILE A 419 22.78 29.46 11.57
CA ILE A 419 24.09 29.36 12.21
C ILE A 419 24.95 30.58 11.88
N SER A 420 25.01 30.98 10.60
CA SER A 420 25.74 32.13 10.11
C SER A 420 24.97 32.85 9.01
N GLU A 421 25.53 33.91 8.46
CA GLU A 421 24.87 34.64 7.37
C GLU A 421 24.55 33.74 6.17
N THR A 422 25.37 32.72 5.93
CA THR A 422 25.28 31.83 4.75
C THR A 422 25.03 30.37 5.10
N HIS A 423 24.66 30.05 6.34
CA HIS A 423 24.47 28.66 6.77
C HIS A 423 23.24 28.51 7.67
N PHE A 424 22.31 27.66 7.25
CA PHE A 424 21.13 27.26 7.99
C PHE A 424 21.12 25.76 8.21
N VAL A 425 20.53 25.35 9.33
CA VAL A 425 20.11 23.97 9.59
C VAL A 425 18.59 23.94 9.58
N VAL A 426 18.04 23.03 8.81
CA VAL A 426 16.60 22.84 8.63
C VAL A 426 16.21 21.48 9.19
N SER A 427 15.31 21.45 10.17
CA SER A 427 14.69 20.20 10.63
C SER A 427 13.47 19.88 9.77
N THR A 428 13.21 18.59 9.56
CA THR A 428 12.01 18.05 8.93
C THR A 428 11.47 16.88 9.74
N THR A 429 10.26 16.43 9.46
CA THR A 429 9.80 15.15 10.01
C THR A 429 10.73 14.03 9.61
N SER A 430 10.84 12.98 10.45
CA SER A 430 11.74 11.84 10.18
C SER A 430 11.43 11.15 8.85
N GLY A 431 10.15 11.01 8.50
CA GLY A 431 9.70 10.47 7.22
C GLY A 431 9.82 11.43 6.05
N GLY A 432 9.93 12.74 6.32
CA GLY A 432 9.98 13.82 5.33
C GLY A 432 11.38 14.12 4.79
N ALA A 433 12.45 13.74 5.48
CA ALA A 433 13.81 14.19 5.20
C ALA A 433 14.23 14.05 3.73
N SER A 434 14.09 12.87 3.14
CA SER A 434 14.46 12.64 1.73
C SER A 434 13.50 13.35 0.75
N ARG A 435 12.22 13.38 1.06
CA ARG A 435 11.22 14.06 0.22
C ARG A 435 11.47 15.57 0.16
N ILE A 436 11.71 16.19 1.31
CA ILE A 436 11.97 17.64 1.38
C ILE A 436 13.34 17.98 0.76
N TYR A 437 14.36 17.14 0.97
CA TYR A 437 15.64 17.29 0.28
C TYR A 437 15.47 17.27 -1.23
N ASN A 438 14.77 16.27 -1.77
CA ASN A 438 14.54 16.16 -3.21
C ASN A 438 13.71 17.34 -3.76
N MET A 439 12.69 17.78 -3.03
CA MET A 439 11.92 18.98 -3.39
C MET A 439 12.81 20.23 -3.45
N MET A 440 13.67 20.44 -2.44
CA MET A 440 14.59 21.58 -2.42
C MET A 440 15.57 21.56 -3.59
N GLU A 441 16.12 20.38 -3.92
CA GLU A 441 17.00 20.19 -5.09
C GLU A 441 16.25 20.45 -6.40
N GLU A 442 15.02 19.98 -6.55
CA GLU A 442 14.20 20.21 -7.74
C GLU A 442 13.97 21.72 -7.97
N TRP A 443 13.60 22.46 -6.92
CA TRP A 443 13.43 23.92 -7.05
C TRP A 443 14.73 24.63 -7.39
N LEU A 444 15.87 24.21 -6.84
CA LEU A 444 17.16 24.80 -7.18
C LEU A 444 17.60 24.49 -8.61
N GLN A 445 17.40 23.25 -9.06
CA GLN A 445 17.90 22.82 -10.36
C GLN A 445 16.98 23.19 -11.53
N CYS A 446 15.68 23.37 -11.29
CA CYS A 446 14.70 23.59 -12.35
C CYS A 446 14.15 25.02 -12.40
N GLU A 447 13.88 25.63 -11.23
CA GLU A 447 13.17 26.91 -11.16
C GLU A 447 14.05 28.08 -10.72
N TRP A 448 14.98 27.86 -9.78
CA TRP A 448 15.80 28.93 -9.19
C TRP A 448 17.28 28.68 -9.42
N VAL A 449 17.63 28.42 -10.68
CA VAL A 449 18.98 28.03 -11.12
C VAL A 449 20.04 29.12 -10.95
N ASP A 450 19.63 30.36 -10.74
CA ASP A 450 20.48 31.52 -10.49
C ASP A 450 20.87 31.68 -9.01
N LEU A 451 20.25 30.94 -8.09
CA LEU A 451 20.59 31.00 -6.67
C LEU A 451 21.87 30.17 -6.36
N ASN A 452 22.78 30.79 -5.69
CA ASN A 452 24.01 30.14 -5.22
C ASN A 452 23.78 29.49 -3.84
N VAL A 453 23.21 28.27 -3.87
CA VAL A 453 22.82 27.50 -2.68
C VAL A 453 23.19 26.04 -2.87
N THR A 454 23.66 25.41 -1.80
CA THR A 454 23.84 23.96 -1.71
C THR A 454 23.01 23.40 -0.56
N VAL A 455 22.24 22.37 -0.82
CA VAL A 455 21.50 21.61 0.20
C VAL A 455 22.18 20.26 0.43
N THR A 456 22.34 19.88 1.69
CA THR A 456 22.91 18.57 2.04
C THR A 456 22.03 17.88 3.05
N ASN A 457 21.58 16.66 2.75
CA ASN A 457 20.89 15.83 3.73
C ASN A 457 21.93 15.22 4.68
N SER A 458 22.05 15.81 5.86
CA SER A 458 22.98 15.41 6.92
C SER A 458 22.32 14.62 8.05
N THR A 459 21.10 14.07 7.83
CA THR A 459 20.30 13.39 8.85
C THR A 459 21.09 12.31 9.58
N THR A 460 21.75 11.42 8.85
CA THR A 460 22.53 10.31 9.45
C THR A 460 23.92 10.69 9.92
N ALA A 461 24.38 11.91 9.64
CA ALA A 461 25.67 12.41 10.11
C ALA A 461 25.64 12.90 11.58
N TRP A 462 24.46 13.11 12.13
CA TRP A 462 24.23 13.66 13.46
C TRP A 462 23.38 12.75 14.32
N ALA A 463 23.89 12.36 15.49
CA ALA A 463 23.07 11.85 16.59
C ALA A 463 22.45 13.04 17.32
N ASN A 464 21.19 12.92 17.74
CA ASN A 464 20.45 13.95 18.47
C ASN A 464 19.89 13.37 19.77
N VAL A 465 20.47 13.83 20.91
CA VAL A 465 19.92 13.53 22.23
C VAL A 465 19.15 14.75 22.71
N THR A 466 17.85 14.56 22.87
CA THR A 466 16.97 15.59 23.43
C THR A 466 16.92 15.46 24.94
N ILE A 467 17.24 16.56 25.66
CA ILE A 467 17.20 16.66 27.10
C ILE A 467 16.05 17.61 27.46
N ALA A 468 14.97 17.09 28.03
CA ALA A 468 13.73 17.83 28.23
C ALA A 468 13.25 17.75 29.69
N GLY A 469 12.69 18.84 30.17
CA GLY A 469 12.11 18.96 31.50
C GLY A 469 12.64 20.16 32.29
N PRO A 470 12.03 20.52 33.43
CA PRO A 470 12.44 21.69 34.23
C PRO A 470 13.90 21.66 34.72
N LYS A 471 14.49 20.48 34.87
CA LYS A 471 15.91 20.28 35.24
C LYS A 471 16.86 20.10 34.05
N ALA A 472 16.39 20.32 32.83
CA ALA A 472 17.21 20.08 31.63
C ALA A 472 18.44 20.98 31.58
N ARG A 473 18.32 22.27 31.97
CA ARG A 473 19.47 23.18 32.03
C ARG A 473 20.49 22.73 33.07
N ASP A 474 20.06 22.30 34.24
CA ASP A 474 20.93 21.83 35.32
C ASP A 474 21.74 20.61 34.86
N LEU A 475 21.11 19.69 34.12
CA LEU A 475 21.79 18.53 33.55
C LEU A 475 22.82 18.95 32.49
N VAL A 476 22.41 19.77 31.50
CA VAL A 476 23.34 20.20 30.44
C VAL A 476 24.52 21.01 31.02
N SER A 477 24.31 21.73 32.10
CA SER A 477 25.37 22.48 32.81
C SER A 477 26.38 21.58 33.55
N LYS A 478 26.18 20.26 33.61
CA LYS A 478 27.16 19.32 34.17
C LYS A 478 28.27 18.94 33.20
N PHE A 479 28.03 19.15 31.92
CA PHE A 479 29.03 18.90 30.88
C PHE A 479 30.04 20.05 30.81
N ASP A 480 31.29 19.74 30.51
CA ASP A 480 32.27 20.75 30.14
C ASP A 480 31.92 21.34 28.77
N THR A 481 31.63 22.63 28.71
CA THR A 481 31.18 23.32 27.50
C THR A 481 31.60 24.77 27.45
N ASP A 482 31.93 25.25 26.25
CA ASP A 482 32.18 26.65 25.94
C ASP A 482 30.90 27.45 25.61
N ILE A 483 29.73 26.81 25.66
CA ILE A 483 28.44 27.44 25.36
C ILE A 483 27.86 28.06 26.63
N ASP A 484 27.52 29.35 26.58
CA ASP A 484 26.77 30.01 27.67
C ASP A 484 25.30 29.51 27.65
N LEU A 485 24.97 28.73 28.68
CA LEU A 485 23.63 28.12 28.86
C LEU A 485 22.67 29.01 29.65
N SER A 486 23.07 30.26 30.03
CA SER A 486 22.17 31.18 30.71
C SER A 486 20.89 31.46 29.89
N ARG A 487 19.85 31.85 30.60
CA ARG A 487 18.55 32.10 29.98
C ARG A 487 18.63 33.23 28.95
N GLU A 488 19.41 34.23 29.22
CA GLU A 488 19.62 35.43 28.40
C GLU A 488 20.46 35.13 27.16
N ALA A 489 21.51 34.33 27.30
CA ALA A 489 22.40 33.97 26.20
C ALA A 489 21.81 32.88 25.27
N PHE A 490 20.94 32.03 25.83
CA PHE A 490 20.39 30.90 25.10
C PHE A 490 18.84 30.86 25.21
N PRO A 491 18.10 31.81 24.61
CA PRO A 491 16.65 31.86 24.65
C PRO A 491 16.01 30.74 23.85
N HIS A 492 14.72 30.50 24.09
CA HIS A 492 13.91 29.54 23.28
C HIS A 492 13.95 29.89 21.78
N GLN A 493 13.93 28.87 20.91
CA GLN A 493 14.12 28.99 19.46
C GLN A 493 15.46 29.65 19.08
N SER A 494 16.55 29.19 19.67
CA SER A 494 17.89 29.58 19.28
C SER A 494 18.81 28.37 19.15
N ILE A 495 19.89 28.53 18.38
CA ILE A 495 20.92 27.52 18.13
C ILE A 495 22.29 28.07 18.62
N ARG A 496 23.09 27.19 19.21
CA ARG A 496 24.48 27.45 19.56
C ARG A 496 25.37 26.34 19.04
N THR A 497 26.55 26.71 18.62
CA THR A 497 27.60 25.76 18.21
C THR A 497 28.78 25.96 19.12
N GLY A 498 29.44 24.89 19.50
CA GLY A 498 30.59 24.90 20.42
C GLY A 498 31.10 23.49 20.63
N SER A 499 31.57 23.22 21.83
CA SER A 499 32.01 21.89 22.27
C SER A 499 31.26 21.44 23.52
N LEU A 500 31.11 20.12 23.65
CA LEU A 500 30.59 19.45 24.83
C LEU A 500 31.54 18.27 25.13
N GLU A 501 32.21 18.26 26.29
CA GLU A 501 33.26 17.28 26.60
C GLU A 501 34.33 17.17 25.49
N GLY A 502 34.69 18.31 24.87
CA GLY A 502 35.62 18.37 23.75
C GLY A 502 35.05 17.87 22.40
N ILE A 503 33.81 17.45 22.33
CA ILE A 503 33.12 17.00 21.10
C ILE A 503 32.43 18.20 20.46
N PRO A 504 32.61 18.44 19.14
CA PRO A 504 31.88 19.49 18.44
C PRO A 504 30.35 19.26 18.50
N VAL A 505 29.62 20.30 18.86
CA VAL A 505 28.18 20.19 19.10
C VAL A 505 27.41 21.33 18.45
N ARG A 506 26.16 21.03 18.07
CA ARG A 506 25.11 21.99 17.77
C ARG A 506 24.00 21.75 18.76
N ILE A 507 23.67 22.74 19.57
CA ILE A 507 22.53 22.64 20.49
C ILE A 507 21.42 23.57 20.01
N LEU A 508 20.25 23.01 19.79
CA LEU A 508 19.02 23.74 19.42
C LEU A 508 18.12 23.78 20.66
N ARG A 509 17.72 24.97 21.09
CA ARG A 509 16.74 25.14 22.16
C ARG A 509 15.35 25.20 21.59
N ALA A 510 14.77 24.02 21.37
CA ALA A 510 13.43 23.81 20.83
C ALA A 510 12.71 22.74 21.64
N SER A 511 11.39 22.70 21.58
CA SER A 511 10.61 21.75 22.37
C SER A 511 9.39 21.26 21.60
N PHE A 512 9.20 19.95 21.60
CA PHE A 512 7.97 19.31 21.15
C PHE A 512 7.16 18.73 22.32
N SER A 513 7.78 18.60 23.51
CA SER A 513 7.11 18.22 24.75
C SER A 513 6.40 19.38 25.46
N GLY A 514 6.76 20.62 25.11
CA GLY A 514 6.31 21.83 25.81
C GLY A 514 7.12 22.22 27.05
N GLU A 515 8.15 21.43 27.41
CA GLU A 515 9.08 21.73 28.51
C GLU A 515 10.33 22.47 28.03
N LEU A 516 11.11 22.99 28.96
CA LEU A 516 12.49 23.43 28.70
C LEU A 516 13.22 22.25 28.03
N CYS A 517 13.83 22.51 26.88
CA CYS A 517 14.39 21.43 26.08
C CYS A 517 15.63 21.88 25.31
N TYR A 518 16.62 20.99 25.25
CA TYR A 518 17.84 21.12 24.48
C TYR A 518 18.00 19.90 23.57
N GLU A 519 18.00 20.12 22.26
CA GLU A 519 18.35 19.13 21.26
C GLU A 519 19.86 19.18 21.02
N VAL A 520 20.57 18.24 21.60
CA VAL A 520 22.04 18.17 21.55
C VAL A 520 22.46 17.30 20.38
N ASN A 521 22.96 17.92 19.31
CA ASN A 521 23.42 17.23 18.13
C ASN A 521 24.95 17.11 18.14
N VAL A 522 25.44 15.87 18.08
CA VAL A 522 26.88 15.52 17.94
C VAL A 522 27.06 14.68 16.65
N PRO A 523 28.30 14.65 16.09
CA PRO A 523 28.57 13.70 15.00
C PRO A 523 28.19 12.28 15.43
N THR A 524 27.56 11.52 14.52
CA THR A 524 26.90 10.23 14.81
C THR A 524 27.73 9.28 15.65
N GLY A 525 29.07 9.21 15.43
CA GLY A 525 29.95 8.31 16.15
C GLY A 525 30.09 8.62 17.67
N TYR A 526 29.65 9.79 18.11
CA TYR A 526 29.70 10.20 19.53
C TYR A 526 28.32 10.06 20.22
N GLY A 527 27.28 9.64 19.52
CA GLY A 527 25.92 9.56 20.08
C GLY A 527 25.83 8.68 21.32
N ALA A 528 26.41 7.48 21.29
CA ALA A 528 26.44 6.57 22.43
C ALA A 528 27.16 7.18 23.65
N ALA A 529 28.34 7.81 23.44
CA ALA A 529 29.09 8.44 24.50
C ALA A 529 28.34 9.63 25.15
N LEU A 530 27.65 10.43 24.29
CA LEU A 530 26.80 11.53 24.79
C LEU A 530 25.63 11.01 25.63
N TRP A 531 24.97 9.93 25.16
CA TRP A 531 23.83 9.30 25.87
C TRP A 531 24.30 8.80 27.25
N ASP A 532 25.38 8.01 27.28
CA ASP A 532 25.91 7.44 28.52
C ASP A 532 26.35 8.54 29.50
N ALA A 533 27.01 9.59 29.02
CA ALA A 533 27.38 10.74 29.84
C ALA A 533 26.13 11.49 30.37
N ALA A 534 25.12 11.69 29.54
CA ALA A 534 23.88 12.35 29.97
C ALA A 534 23.12 11.52 31.03
N MET A 535 23.09 10.20 30.89
CA MET A 535 22.52 9.31 31.91
C MET A 535 23.31 9.41 33.23
N ASN A 536 24.64 9.33 33.18
CA ASN A 536 25.50 9.41 34.37
C ASN A 536 25.38 10.75 35.08
N HIS A 537 25.45 11.86 34.36
CA HIS A 537 25.30 13.22 34.95
C HIS A 537 23.85 13.43 35.46
N GLY A 538 22.89 12.76 34.84
CA GLY A 538 21.47 12.87 35.14
C GLY A 538 21.03 12.12 36.38
N ASP A 539 21.80 11.17 36.91
CA ASP A 539 21.46 10.36 38.10
C ASP A 539 21.03 11.23 39.27
N ALA A 540 21.78 12.31 39.52
CA ALA A 540 21.51 13.26 40.62
C ALA A 540 20.18 14.01 40.44
N PHE A 541 19.62 14.04 39.23
CA PHE A 541 18.35 14.70 38.89
C PHE A 541 17.21 13.72 38.67
N GLY A 542 17.50 12.41 38.80
CA GLY A 542 16.52 11.35 38.53
C GLY A 542 16.14 11.24 37.07
N VAL A 543 17.11 11.40 36.15
CA VAL A 543 16.91 11.33 34.71
C VAL A 543 16.26 9.99 34.31
N LYS A 544 15.33 10.07 33.38
CA LYS A 544 14.71 8.88 32.78
C LYS A 544 14.80 8.96 31.25
N PRO A 545 15.06 7.83 30.56
CA PRO A 545 14.81 7.76 29.14
C PRO A 545 13.30 7.79 28.92
N TYR A 546 12.86 8.34 27.79
CA TYR A 546 11.45 8.30 27.37
C TYR A 546 11.35 8.04 25.88
N GLY A 547 10.25 7.41 25.48
CA GLY A 547 10.02 7.03 24.11
C GLY A 547 9.10 7.98 23.35
N VAL A 548 8.85 7.64 22.08
CA VAL A 548 8.05 8.48 21.19
C VAL A 548 6.59 8.57 21.63
N GLU A 549 6.02 7.51 22.23
CA GLU A 549 4.63 7.54 22.71
C GLU A 549 4.44 8.59 23.83
N SER A 550 5.44 8.74 24.69
CA SER A 550 5.44 9.80 25.70
C SER A 550 5.57 11.20 25.09
N VAL A 551 6.39 11.35 24.03
CA VAL A 551 6.46 12.60 23.25
C VAL A 551 5.11 12.91 22.61
N MET A 552 4.45 11.90 22.01
CA MET A 552 3.16 12.05 21.36
C MET A 552 2.05 12.40 22.36
N THR A 553 2.08 11.90 23.57
CA THR A 553 1.19 12.33 24.65
C THR A 553 1.43 13.79 25.03
N MET A 554 2.68 14.17 25.31
CA MET A 554 3.04 15.54 25.74
C MET A 554 2.74 16.58 24.65
N ARG A 555 2.91 16.26 23.34
CA ARG A 555 2.56 17.18 22.26
C ARG A 555 1.05 17.39 22.14
N VAL A 556 0.22 16.35 22.42
CA VAL A 556 -1.26 16.49 22.48
C VAL A 556 -1.65 17.42 23.63
N GLU A 557 -1.02 17.29 24.80
CA GLU A 557 -1.20 18.20 25.93
C GLU A 557 -0.91 19.66 25.53
N LYS A 558 0.11 19.89 24.69
CA LYS A 558 0.51 21.25 24.24
C LYS A 558 -0.23 21.72 22.99
N GLY A 559 -1.06 20.88 22.37
CA GLY A 559 -1.72 21.23 21.13
C GLY A 559 -0.75 21.42 19.96
N PHE A 560 0.43 20.83 20.04
CA PHE A 560 1.41 20.91 18.96
C PHE A 560 1.00 19.95 17.82
N MET A 561 0.95 20.49 16.62
CA MET A 561 0.57 19.75 15.43
C MET A 561 1.64 18.70 15.06
N HIS A 562 1.20 17.53 14.65
CA HIS A 562 2.04 16.49 14.07
C HIS A 562 1.61 16.24 12.62
N ILE A 563 2.57 16.46 11.69
CA ILE A 563 2.33 16.26 10.25
C ILE A 563 1.99 14.80 9.96
N GLY A 564 0.92 14.59 9.20
CA GLY A 564 0.41 13.27 8.84
C GLY A 564 -0.61 12.70 9.82
N SER A 565 -0.64 13.16 11.09
CA SER A 565 -1.72 12.85 12.03
C SER A 565 -2.77 13.96 12.05
N ASP A 566 -2.33 15.20 12.30
CA ASP A 566 -3.22 16.38 12.41
C ASP A 566 -3.34 17.15 11.08
N THR A 567 -2.69 16.68 10.04
CA THR A 567 -2.79 17.19 8.67
C THR A 567 -3.06 16.06 7.70
N ASP A 568 -3.74 16.39 6.62
CA ASP A 568 -4.00 15.49 5.50
C ASP A 568 -3.63 16.18 4.15
N GLY A 569 -3.96 15.53 3.03
CA GLY A 569 -3.72 16.08 1.69
C GLY A 569 -4.57 17.30 1.33
N THR A 570 -5.35 17.87 2.26
CA THR A 570 -6.22 19.03 2.03
C THR A 570 -5.98 20.17 3.02
N THR A 571 -5.18 19.97 4.05
CA THR A 571 -4.95 20.91 5.15
C THR A 571 -4.10 22.10 4.70
N VAL A 572 -4.62 23.32 4.85
CA VAL A 572 -3.92 24.57 4.57
C VAL A 572 -3.57 25.30 5.87
N PRO A 573 -2.63 26.27 5.85
CA PRO A 573 -2.23 27.00 7.06
C PRO A 573 -3.39 27.67 7.82
N GLY A 574 -4.43 28.09 7.12
CA GLY A 574 -5.64 28.66 7.73
C GLY A 574 -6.36 27.68 8.64
N ASP A 575 -6.38 26.41 8.29
CA ASP A 575 -7.06 25.35 9.06
C ASP A 575 -6.41 25.16 10.46
N VAL A 576 -5.10 25.32 10.54
CA VAL A 576 -4.32 25.16 11.78
C VAL A 576 -3.99 26.49 12.48
N GLY A 577 -4.67 27.58 12.09
CA GLY A 577 -4.53 28.89 12.74
C GLY A 577 -3.39 29.76 12.21
N TRP A 578 -2.68 29.32 11.17
CA TRP A 578 -1.47 30.02 10.64
C TRP A 578 -1.74 30.85 9.37
N GLY A 579 -3.00 31.04 8.98
CA GLY A 579 -3.38 31.83 7.79
C GLY A 579 -2.87 33.26 7.82
N HIS A 580 -2.86 33.90 8.97
CA HIS A 580 -2.39 35.27 9.17
C HIS A 580 -0.90 35.47 8.81
N ILE A 581 -0.08 34.42 8.84
CA ILE A 581 1.33 34.47 8.47
C ILE A 581 1.46 34.62 6.95
N ALA A 582 0.65 33.85 6.19
CA ALA A 582 0.59 33.94 4.74
C ALA A 582 0.16 35.34 4.28
N GLU A 583 -0.84 35.93 4.93
CA GLU A 583 -1.35 37.26 4.62
C GLU A 583 -0.31 38.37 4.87
N ARG A 584 0.42 38.28 5.99
CA ARG A 584 1.46 39.28 6.36
C ARG A 584 2.71 39.19 5.49
N LYS A 585 3.00 38.05 4.87
CA LYS A 585 4.20 37.87 4.05
C LYS A 585 3.95 38.40 2.63
N ALA A 586 4.47 39.57 2.30
CA ALA A 586 4.34 40.20 0.97
C ALA A 586 5.04 39.37 -0.12
N ALA A 587 6.23 38.82 0.17
CA ALA A 587 7.03 38.06 -0.78
C ALA A 587 6.32 36.79 -1.27
N GLN A 588 6.71 36.31 -2.45
CA GLN A 588 6.23 35.04 -3.00
C GLN A 588 6.90 33.87 -2.27
N PHE A 589 6.17 32.78 -2.12
CA PHE A 589 6.64 31.50 -1.61
C PHE A 589 5.80 30.36 -2.24
N ILE A 590 6.30 29.14 -2.16
CA ILE A 590 5.60 27.96 -2.70
C ILE A 590 4.19 27.88 -2.12
N GLY A 591 3.21 27.74 -3.00
CA GLY A 591 1.78 27.59 -2.62
C GLY A 591 1.05 28.89 -2.29
N LYS A 592 1.72 30.06 -2.16
CA LYS A 592 1.07 31.31 -1.76
C LYS A 592 -0.18 31.64 -2.58
N ARG A 593 -0.07 31.57 -3.91
CA ARG A 593 -1.19 31.89 -4.82
C ARG A 593 -2.42 31.00 -4.57
N SER A 594 -2.19 29.75 -4.24
CA SER A 594 -3.24 28.75 -4.01
C SER A 594 -3.98 28.94 -2.69
N LEU A 595 -3.37 29.59 -1.70
CA LEU A 595 -4.03 29.90 -0.42
C LEU A 595 -5.19 30.91 -0.56
N PHE A 596 -5.25 31.65 -1.65
CA PHE A 596 -6.32 32.63 -1.92
C PHE A 596 -7.39 32.12 -2.90
N ARG A 597 -7.37 30.82 -3.22
CA ARG A 597 -8.43 30.20 -4.01
C ARG A 597 -9.71 30.04 -3.18
N PRO A 598 -10.91 30.08 -3.79
CA PRO A 598 -12.17 29.94 -3.08
C PRO A 598 -12.23 28.70 -2.15
N HIS A 599 -11.68 27.58 -2.61
CA HIS A 599 -11.61 26.36 -1.80
C HIS A 599 -10.77 26.56 -0.53
N SER A 600 -9.62 27.25 -0.60
CA SER A 600 -8.71 27.44 0.54
C SER A 600 -9.22 28.48 1.54
N THR A 601 -10.11 29.37 1.10
CA THR A 601 -10.71 30.46 1.91
C THR A 601 -12.16 30.23 2.29
N ALA A 602 -12.69 29.02 2.00
CA ALA A 602 -14.09 28.70 2.33
C ALA A 602 -14.33 28.74 3.85
N ASP A 603 -15.47 29.31 4.26
CA ASP A 603 -15.81 29.49 5.68
C ASP A 603 -16.09 28.15 6.41
N ASP A 604 -16.44 27.11 5.67
CA ASP A 604 -16.83 25.82 6.21
C ASP A 604 -15.69 24.79 6.26
N ARG A 605 -14.46 25.24 6.17
CA ARG A 605 -13.29 24.38 6.28
C ARG A 605 -13.18 23.70 7.65
N HIS A 606 -12.55 22.54 7.66
CA HIS A 606 -12.16 21.89 8.90
C HIS A 606 -11.05 22.70 9.58
N GLN A 607 -11.17 22.91 10.88
CA GLN A 607 -10.26 23.71 11.67
C GLN A 607 -9.74 22.90 12.85
N PHE A 608 -8.45 23.03 13.14
CA PHE A 608 -7.78 22.36 14.22
C PHE A 608 -8.26 22.88 15.57
N ILE A 609 -8.70 21.95 16.43
CA ILE A 609 -9.30 22.22 17.76
C ILE A 609 -8.86 21.17 18.76
N GLY A 610 -9.03 21.49 20.04
CA GLY A 610 -8.96 20.53 21.14
C GLY A 610 -10.33 19.96 21.48
N LEU A 611 -10.33 18.79 22.11
CA LEU A 611 -11.54 18.10 22.57
C LEU A 611 -11.30 17.48 23.95
N GLU A 612 -12.29 17.61 24.82
CA GLU A 612 -12.30 16.99 26.14
C GLU A 612 -13.58 16.19 26.34
N PRO A 613 -13.49 14.88 26.68
CA PRO A 613 -14.67 14.13 27.09
C PRO A 613 -15.41 14.84 28.25
N VAL A 614 -16.72 14.87 28.19
CA VAL A 614 -17.52 15.55 29.22
C VAL A 614 -17.38 14.89 30.60
N ASP A 615 -17.15 13.58 30.63
CA ASP A 615 -16.94 12.81 31.86
C ASP A 615 -15.44 12.75 32.28
N GLY A 616 -14.52 13.17 31.42
CA GLY A 616 -13.09 13.16 31.70
C GLY A 616 -12.42 11.77 31.57
N ASP A 617 -13.15 10.71 31.77
CA ASP A 617 -12.63 9.35 31.93
C ASP A 617 -12.82 8.46 30.70
N THR A 618 -13.58 8.90 29.72
CA THR A 618 -13.85 8.10 28.52
C THR A 618 -12.68 8.13 27.55
N PRO A 619 -12.07 6.97 27.23
CA PRO A 619 -11.05 6.87 26.19
C PRO A 619 -11.58 7.34 24.82
N LEU A 620 -10.75 8.10 24.13
CA LEU A 620 -10.99 8.55 22.76
C LEU A 620 -9.90 7.98 21.85
N HIS A 621 -10.24 7.73 20.57
CA HIS A 621 -9.30 7.17 19.59
C HIS A 621 -9.25 8.02 18.33
N ALA A 622 -8.05 8.18 17.77
CA ALA A 622 -7.88 8.82 16.47
C ALA A 622 -8.78 8.14 15.41
N GLY A 623 -9.36 8.94 14.52
CA GLY A 623 -10.32 8.47 13.51
C GLY A 623 -11.78 8.51 13.95
N GLY A 624 -12.09 8.76 15.23
CA GLY A 624 -13.48 8.97 15.68
C GLY A 624 -14.14 10.15 14.96
N HIS A 625 -15.37 9.96 14.46
CA HIS A 625 -16.09 10.99 13.70
C HIS A 625 -16.76 12.01 14.62
N LEU A 626 -16.54 13.30 14.34
CA LEU A 626 -17.17 14.41 15.02
C LEU A 626 -18.53 14.72 14.39
N THR A 627 -19.58 14.81 15.19
CA THR A 627 -20.93 15.14 14.74
C THR A 627 -21.58 16.15 15.69
N SER A 628 -22.54 16.95 15.22
CA SER A 628 -23.41 17.71 16.14
C SER A 628 -24.11 16.78 17.12
N ARG A 629 -24.60 17.29 18.25
CA ARG A 629 -25.36 16.49 19.22
C ARG A 629 -26.49 15.73 18.53
N ASN A 630 -26.49 14.39 18.67
CA ASN A 630 -27.41 13.47 17.99
C ASN A 630 -27.41 13.55 16.48
N GLY A 631 -26.41 14.22 15.86
CA GLY A 631 -26.21 14.33 14.41
C GLY A 631 -25.88 12.97 13.77
N LYS A 632 -26.13 12.86 12.46
CA LYS A 632 -25.83 11.65 11.68
C LYS A 632 -24.72 11.88 10.65
N ALA A 633 -24.44 13.14 10.33
CA ALA A 633 -23.40 13.50 9.37
C ALA A 633 -22.10 13.80 10.12
N SER A 634 -20.97 13.34 9.56
CA SER A 634 -19.65 13.70 10.05
C SER A 634 -19.36 15.15 9.70
N GLU A 635 -18.88 15.91 10.66
CA GLU A 635 -18.44 17.29 10.54
C GLU A 635 -16.93 17.43 10.77
N GLY A 636 -16.24 16.30 10.92
CA GLY A 636 -14.82 16.23 11.19
C GLY A 636 -14.41 14.91 11.83
N TYR A 637 -13.20 14.84 12.31
CA TYR A 637 -12.66 13.63 12.94
C TYR A 637 -11.57 13.95 13.95
N LEU A 638 -11.37 13.01 14.90
CA LEU A 638 -10.24 13.02 15.81
C LEU A 638 -8.94 12.70 15.06
N THR A 639 -7.96 13.53 15.24
CA THR A 639 -6.62 13.32 14.64
C THR A 639 -5.66 12.68 15.62
N SER A 640 -5.81 12.98 16.91
CA SER A 640 -4.95 12.49 17.97
C SER A 640 -5.74 12.43 19.28
N ALA A 641 -5.42 11.45 20.12
CA ALA A 641 -6.02 11.34 21.45
C ALA A 641 -5.01 10.69 22.41
N ALA A 642 -5.06 11.09 23.67
CA ALA A 642 -4.21 10.53 24.72
C ALA A 642 -4.86 10.65 26.10
N TYR A 643 -4.50 9.75 27.00
CA TYR A 643 -4.66 10.03 28.43
C TYR A 643 -3.53 10.96 28.86
N SER A 644 -3.84 12.07 29.49
CA SER A 644 -2.86 13.01 30.02
C SER A 644 -2.59 12.71 31.49
N PRO A 645 -1.42 12.17 31.85
CA PRO A 645 -1.05 11.97 33.25
C PRO A 645 -0.78 13.28 34.00
N SER A 646 -0.62 14.39 33.26
CA SER A 646 -0.44 15.73 33.83
C SER A 646 -1.78 16.36 34.24
N LEU A 647 -2.88 16.02 33.55
CA LEU A 647 -4.22 16.57 33.77
C LEU A 647 -5.17 15.54 34.39
N ASP A 648 -4.73 14.30 34.51
CA ASP A 648 -5.48 13.14 35.02
C ASP A 648 -6.83 12.94 34.27
N ARG A 649 -6.79 13.02 32.93
CA ARG A 649 -7.96 12.87 32.07
C ARG A 649 -7.59 12.57 30.62
N TYR A 650 -8.55 12.07 29.84
CA TYR A 650 -8.42 11.96 28.39
C TYR A 650 -8.58 13.31 27.70
N ILE A 651 -7.75 13.55 26.71
CA ILE A 651 -7.74 14.74 25.86
C ILE A 651 -7.57 14.33 24.40
N ALA A 652 -8.00 15.16 23.47
CA ALA A 652 -7.84 14.89 22.05
C ALA A 652 -7.66 16.17 21.23
N LEU A 653 -7.11 15.98 20.03
CA LEU A 653 -7.05 16.98 18.99
C LEU A 653 -7.89 16.49 17.80
N GLY A 654 -8.42 17.40 17.02
CA GLY A 654 -9.24 17.06 15.88
C GLY A 654 -9.36 18.18 14.86
N LEU A 655 -9.88 17.82 13.70
CA LEU A 655 -10.26 18.72 12.64
C LEU A 655 -11.79 18.78 12.57
N LEU A 656 -12.37 19.92 12.90
CA LEU A 656 -13.82 20.13 12.95
C LEU A 656 -14.23 21.26 12.00
N ARG A 657 -15.29 21.05 11.23
CA ARG A 657 -15.88 22.09 10.36
C ARG A 657 -16.24 23.32 11.19
N ARG A 658 -15.65 24.48 10.83
CA ARG A 658 -15.79 25.75 11.56
C ARG A 658 -15.44 25.62 13.05
N GLY A 659 -14.47 24.77 13.38
CA GLY A 659 -14.21 24.37 14.77
C GLY A 659 -13.91 25.54 15.70
N ARG A 660 -13.22 26.58 15.24
CA ARG A 660 -12.89 27.75 16.07
C ARG A 660 -14.09 28.63 16.39
N ASP A 661 -15.17 28.56 15.60
CA ASP A 661 -16.43 29.25 15.89
C ASP A 661 -17.29 28.51 16.92
N ARG A 662 -16.90 27.29 17.29
CA ARG A 662 -17.69 26.35 18.09
C ARG A 662 -17.07 26.05 19.45
N MET A 663 -16.23 26.93 19.95
CA MET A 663 -15.63 26.77 21.29
C MET A 663 -16.72 26.66 22.36
N ASP A 664 -16.46 25.79 23.33
CA ASP A 664 -17.38 25.40 24.42
C ASP A 664 -18.64 24.62 24.00
N GLU A 665 -18.81 24.36 22.68
CA GLU A 665 -19.91 23.52 22.22
C GLU A 665 -19.69 22.06 22.66
N ILE A 666 -20.76 21.39 23.09
CA ILE A 666 -20.74 19.95 23.33
C ILE A 666 -21.21 19.23 22.07
N ILE A 667 -20.36 18.43 21.50
CA ILE A 667 -20.60 17.62 20.30
C ILE A 667 -20.59 16.14 20.65
N ASP A 668 -21.00 15.29 19.70
CA ASP A 668 -20.86 13.85 19.82
C ASP A 668 -19.64 13.37 19.00
N ILE A 669 -18.90 12.43 19.57
CA ILE A 669 -17.87 11.66 18.88
C ILE A 669 -18.43 10.26 18.65
N TYR A 670 -18.52 9.82 17.40
CA TYR A 670 -18.81 8.44 17.05
C TYR A 670 -17.50 7.67 16.93
N ASP A 671 -17.22 6.87 17.96
CA ASP A 671 -15.95 6.18 18.14
C ASP A 671 -16.21 4.71 18.50
N GLN A 672 -15.64 3.77 17.72
CA GLN A 672 -15.75 2.32 17.93
C GLN A 672 -17.18 1.81 18.18
N GLY A 673 -18.15 2.34 17.43
CA GLY A 673 -19.55 1.94 17.54
C GLY A 673 -20.34 2.59 18.67
N ALA A 674 -19.72 3.45 19.48
CA ALA A 674 -20.35 4.19 20.56
C ALA A 674 -20.37 5.71 20.29
N ARG A 675 -21.34 6.40 20.89
CA ARG A 675 -21.38 7.86 20.93
C ARG A 675 -20.89 8.37 22.27
N ARG A 676 -19.98 9.32 22.22
CA ARG A 676 -19.35 9.93 23.40
C ARG A 676 -19.50 11.44 23.31
N ALA A 677 -19.88 12.08 24.39
CA ALA A 677 -19.99 13.53 24.42
C ALA A 677 -18.63 14.16 24.75
N ALA A 678 -18.22 15.15 23.96
CA ALA A 678 -17.00 15.91 24.21
C ALA A 678 -17.25 17.42 24.03
N ARG A 679 -16.50 18.22 24.75
CA ARG A 679 -16.48 19.69 24.64
C ARG A 679 -15.38 20.09 23.64
N VAL A 680 -15.71 20.99 22.74
CA VAL A 680 -14.75 21.67 21.88
C VAL A 680 -14.00 22.71 22.69
N VAL A 681 -12.68 22.63 22.70
CA VAL A 681 -11.80 23.53 23.48
C VAL A 681 -10.63 24.02 22.63
N ASP A 682 -9.87 24.96 23.18
CA ASP A 682 -8.56 25.36 22.61
C ASP A 682 -7.66 24.11 22.51
N PRO A 683 -6.88 23.94 21.43
CA PRO A 683 -6.01 22.78 21.30
C PRO A 683 -4.91 22.68 22.37
N VAL A 684 -4.59 23.76 23.08
CA VAL A 684 -3.61 23.77 24.16
C VAL A 684 -4.27 23.40 25.49
N HIS A 685 -4.09 22.17 25.93
CA HIS A 685 -4.66 21.66 27.18
C HIS A 685 -3.78 21.95 28.41
N TYR A 686 -2.44 21.97 28.24
CA TYR A 686 -1.46 22.10 29.31
C TYR A 686 -0.55 23.31 29.07
N ASP A 687 -0.28 24.10 30.14
CA ASP A 687 0.62 25.27 30.15
C ASP A 687 0.36 26.20 28.95
N LYS A 688 -0.84 26.75 28.86
CA LYS A 688 -1.28 27.63 27.74
C LYS A 688 -0.35 28.79 27.48
N GLU A 689 0.20 29.38 28.55
CA GLU A 689 1.09 30.54 28.49
C GLU A 689 2.53 30.17 28.08
N GLY A 690 2.87 28.88 27.99
CA GLY A 690 4.21 28.43 27.62
C GLY A 690 5.28 28.76 28.66
N VAL A 691 4.91 28.82 29.93
CA VAL A 691 5.85 29.17 31.04
C VAL A 691 6.94 28.12 31.13
N GLN A 692 6.62 26.84 30.96
CA GLN A 692 7.54 25.71 31.08
C GLN A 692 8.65 25.71 30.01
N LEU A 693 8.43 26.37 28.87
CA LEU A 693 9.46 26.53 27.83
C LEU A 693 10.64 27.41 28.29
N ASN A 694 10.41 28.24 29.31
CA ASN A 694 11.35 29.28 29.74
C ASN A 694 11.79 29.21 31.22
N VAL A 695 11.59 28.07 31.87
CA VAL A 695 12.01 27.83 33.28
C VAL A 695 13.50 27.89 33.42
#